data_868157086f0d7a04667d2c193f1aa5ec
#
_entry.id   868157086f0d7a04667d2c193f1aa5ec
#
_cell.length_a   1.000
_cell.length_b   1.000
_cell.length_c   1.000
_cell.angle_alpha   90.00
_cell.angle_beta   90.00
_cell.angle_gamma   90.00
#
_symmetry.space_group_name_H-M   'P 1'
#
loop_
_entity.id
_entity.type
_entity.pdbx_description
1 polymer ?
#
loop_
_entity_poly.entity_id
_entity_poly.type
_entity_poly.pdbx_seq_one_letter_code
_entity_poly.pdbx_strand_id
1 'polypeptide(L)'
;MIPVNGMANLSLEPLLPLWLTGGAFVIMLILTLPSLIASGRREVWRLLPACVVCAVLTGPVLVHETREPVDDIVLLVLDDSDSMQHGQRIALRDSTVETLQARIGQHAHIRTQTVMVNSQGQNGTRLMGAVEQAVAGLAGQPVAAVMLVTDGQVHDMPSDPDAVQALASRIKAPVHTLLTGAPGEKDRRIHIDSAPDFGLIGREATISITISEYDTGVAERSSPIPLTVRINNEPPQVRMVIPGRKQDLAIPLTHAGQTVVGLSVPPLEGEPDITNNRTALAINGIRDRVRILLVSGEPAIGERAWRRLLKADPGIDLVHFTILRPPAKDDGTPLHELALITFPVRELFEERLADFDLVIFDRYTRRSLVPGLFLERLSAYVRNGGALLLSAGPEFAGAGSLAESPLTSVIPVQPTGRTVRSRFVPGLDPVGFRHPVTADLPDSGTQDQPPSWGAWLQYVEANPARGTTLMRTPREAPLLVLERVEKGRSAVILSDTLWLWARGWDGGGPQAELLRRLVNWLLAEPALEEESLHAAIAPDTGIMTITRRSLSDPPANRHGVTITDPDGNQVTATLHTVAPGREQVQTEAAQPGIWSVDDGSRRIVTASETGTSPERTSLITTDRMLAPLSQAAGGSVIWLAQDGVPQLRNIDPDARHHGGQSWIGMRRNEAHTSSGVHTTPLLPTGMAAILILGTLVLAWWREGR
;
A
#
# COMPACT_ATOMS: atom_id res chain seq x y z
N MET A 1 20.17 -52.01 21.49
CA MET A 1 20.31 -50.83 22.37
C MET A 1 21.55 -51.02 23.18
N ILE A 2 22.66 -50.34 22.87
CA ILE A 2 23.87 -50.30 23.65
C ILE A 2 23.71 -49.12 24.61
N PRO A 3 23.76 -49.31 25.95
CA PRO A 3 23.63 -48.20 26.87
C PRO A 3 24.86 -47.30 26.69
N VAL A 4 24.61 -46.05 26.30
CA VAL A 4 25.62 -45.01 26.32
C VAL A 4 26.02 -44.82 27.77
N ASN A 5 27.32 -45.05 28.09
CA ASN A 5 27.90 -44.94 29.43
C ASN A 5 27.60 -43.56 30.05
N GLY A 6 26.63 -43.51 30.94
CA GLY A 6 26.42 -42.35 31.80
C GLY A 6 27.63 -42.14 32.71
N MET A 7 28.12 -40.92 32.84
CA MET A 7 29.12 -40.58 33.82
C MET A 7 28.56 -40.85 35.21
N ALA A 8 29.19 -41.78 35.94
CA ALA A 8 28.80 -42.08 37.30
C ALA A 8 29.51 -41.07 38.23
N ASN A 9 28.71 -40.18 38.80
CA ASN A 9 29.21 -39.21 39.79
C ASN A 9 28.99 -39.74 41.19
N LEU A 10 30.03 -39.65 42.02
CA LEU A 10 29.95 -39.95 43.43
C LEU A 10 29.25 -38.82 44.18
N SER A 11 28.13 -39.10 44.79
CA SER A 11 27.38 -38.17 45.63
C SER A 11 27.21 -38.74 47.05
N LEU A 12 26.97 -37.90 48.01
CA LEU A 12 26.69 -38.29 49.38
C LEU A 12 25.20 -38.08 49.66
N GLU A 13 24.52 -39.17 50.04
CA GLU A 13 23.14 -39.13 50.57
C GLU A 13 23.19 -39.49 52.06
N PRO A 14 23.51 -38.53 52.95
CA PRO A 14 23.72 -38.82 54.36
C PRO A 14 22.43 -39.30 55.03
N LEU A 15 22.46 -40.47 55.69
CA LEU A 15 21.36 -41.03 56.45
C LEU A 15 20.99 -40.18 57.68
N LEU A 16 21.90 -39.36 58.16
CA LEU A 16 21.69 -38.37 59.22
C LEU A 16 22.31 -37.03 58.77
N PRO A 17 21.79 -35.88 59.25
CA PRO A 17 22.39 -34.58 58.97
C PRO A 17 23.91 -34.58 59.26
N LEU A 18 24.72 -34.11 58.31
CA LEU A 18 26.19 -34.15 58.39
C LEU A 18 26.79 -33.52 59.67
N TRP A 19 26.09 -32.55 60.28
CA TRP A 19 26.51 -31.98 61.55
C TRP A 19 26.35 -32.96 62.74
N LEU A 20 25.33 -33.87 62.69
CA LEU A 20 25.13 -34.93 63.70
C LEU A 20 26.21 -36.02 63.53
N THR A 21 26.48 -36.47 62.32
CA THR A 21 27.50 -37.49 62.05
C THR A 21 28.91 -36.95 62.35
N GLY A 22 29.20 -35.70 61.97
CA GLY A 22 30.43 -35.03 62.33
C GLY A 22 30.54 -34.76 63.84
N GLY A 23 29.43 -34.34 64.49
CA GLY A 23 29.38 -34.14 65.94
C GLY A 23 29.63 -35.43 66.71
N ALA A 24 28.97 -36.53 66.31
CA ALA A 24 29.16 -37.84 66.90
C ALA A 24 30.63 -38.33 66.75
N PHE A 25 31.25 -38.12 65.60
CA PHE A 25 32.64 -38.43 65.37
C PHE A 25 33.59 -37.60 66.25
N VAL A 26 33.36 -36.29 66.39
CA VAL A 26 34.13 -35.39 67.25
C VAL A 26 34.01 -35.81 68.76
N ILE A 27 32.76 -36.12 69.22
CA ILE A 27 32.52 -36.60 70.59
C ILE A 27 33.31 -37.87 70.81
N MET A 28 33.27 -38.81 69.89
CA MET A 28 33.98 -40.07 70.02
C MET A 28 35.50 -39.89 69.96
N LEU A 29 36.01 -38.98 69.17
CA LEU A 29 37.42 -38.58 69.13
C LEU A 29 37.81 -37.99 70.51
N ILE A 30 37.04 -37.12 71.11
CA ILE A 30 37.28 -36.54 72.43
C ILE A 30 37.30 -37.59 73.49
N LEU A 31 36.38 -38.55 73.44
CA LEU A 31 36.27 -39.66 74.43
C LEU A 31 37.46 -40.63 74.29
N THR A 32 37.98 -40.86 73.13
CA THR A 32 39.12 -41.77 72.86
C THR A 32 40.51 -41.09 72.98
N LEU A 33 40.59 -39.78 72.93
CA LEU A 33 41.85 -39.01 72.99
C LEU A 33 42.65 -39.20 74.28
N PRO A 34 42.00 -39.23 75.54
CA PRO A 34 42.69 -39.48 76.77
C PRO A 34 43.29 -40.87 76.86
N SER A 35 42.62 -41.86 76.35
CA SER A 35 43.06 -43.24 76.32
C SER A 35 44.20 -43.47 75.31
N LEU A 36 44.14 -42.78 74.18
CA LEU A 36 45.26 -42.73 73.16
C LEU A 36 46.51 -42.14 73.71
N ILE A 37 46.41 -41.08 74.51
CA ILE A 37 47.58 -40.46 75.20
C ILE A 37 48.21 -41.33 76.28
N ALA A 38 47.30 -42.05 77.04
CA ALA A 38 47.74 -42.87 78.16
C ALA A 38 48.26 -44.26 77.78
N SER A 39 47.71 -44.92 76.75
CA SER A 39 47.91 -46.33 76.39
C SER A 39 48.62 -46.52 75.03
N GLY A 40 48.95 -45.51 74.36
CA GLY A 40 49.67 -45.52 73.10
C GLY A 40 48.96 -46.15 71.89
N ARG A 41 49.72 -46.67 70.88
CA ARG A 41 49.20 -47.16 69.59
C ARG A 41 48.10 -48.25 69.64
N ARG A 42 47.83 -48.89 70.76
CA ARG A 42 46.86 -49.98 70.86
C ARG A 42 45.41 -49.45 70.73
N GLU A 43 45.14 -48.29 71.22
CA GLU A 43 43.73 -47.69 71.22
C GLU A 43 43.31 -47.16 69.88
N VAL A 44 44.26 -46.96 68.88
CA VAL A 44 43.90 -46.48 67.53
C VAL A 44 42.95 -47.42 66.82
N TRP A 45 42.91 -48.71 67.20
CA TRP A 45 41.99 -49.68 66.61
C TRP A 45 40.50 -49.45 66.98
N ARG A 46 40.20 -48.72 68.06
CA ARG A 46 38.83 -48.29 68.43
C ARG A 46 38.30 -47.22 67.49
N LEU A 47 39.14 -46.42 66.89
CA LEU A 47 38.71 -45.39 65.91
C LEU A 47 38.27 -46.00 64.57
N LEU A 48 38.79 -47.16 64.24
CA LEU A 48 38.48 -47.84 62.99
C LEU A 48 36.96 -48.09 62.76
N PRO A 49 36.25 -48.75 63.73
CA PRO A 49 34.80 -48.92 63.57
C PRO A 49 34.06 -47.59 63.47
N ALA A 50 34.49 -46.59 64.19
CA ALA A 50 33.84 -45.30 64.19
C ALA A 50 34.00 -44.59 62.85
N CYS A 51 35.20 -44.62 62.26
CA CYS A 51 35.42 -44.12 60.94
C CYS A 51 34.52 -44.84 59.91
N VAL A 52 34.45 -46.18 60.02
CA VAL A 52 33.60 -46.99 59.14
C VAL A 52 32.11 -46.65 59.31
N VAL A 53 31.62 -46.49 60.55
CA VAL A 53 30.25 -46.10 60.82
C VAL A 53 29.96 -44.69 60.25
N CYS A 54 30.86 -43.74 60.47
CA CYS A 54 30.73 -42.40 59.90
C CYS A 54 30.73 -42.43 58.38
N ALA A 55 31.61 -43.21 57.76
CA ALA A 55 31.67 -43.38 56.32
C ALA A 55 30.38 -44.02 55.73
N VAL A 56 29.81 -44.98 56.46
CA VAL A 56 28.51 -45.57 56.07
C VAL A 56 27.38 -44.57 56.25
N LEU A 57 27.39 -43.78 57.35
CA LEU A 57 26.34 -42.77 57.61
C LEU A 57 26.39 -41.59 56.61
N THR A 58 27.54 -41.32 55.99
CA THR A 58 27.62 -40.32 54.90
C THR A 58 26.96 -40.80 53.61
N GLY A 59 26.59 -42.08 53.49
CA GLY A 59 25.83 -42.66 52.41
C GLY A 59 26.39 -42.39 51.03
N PRO A 60 27.66 -42.83 50.69
CA PRO A 60 28.18 -42.63 49.37
C PRO A 60 27.35 -43.42 48.33
N VAL A 61 26.79 -42.72 47.37
CA VAL A 61 25.98 -43.27 46.27
C VAL A 61 26.61 -42.94 44.91
N LEU A 62 26.50 -43.87 44.00
CA LEU A 62 26.82 -43.68 42.62
C LEU A 62 25.54 -43.23 41.90
N VAL A 63 25.58 -42.01 41.37
CA VAL A 63 24.47 -41.43 40.60
C VAL A 63 24.65 -41.79 39.14
N HIS A 64 23.69 -42.55 38.60
CA HIS A 64 23.62 -42.89 37.17
C HIS A 64 22.51 -42.06 36.55
N GLU A 65 22.84 -41.11 35.71
CA GLU A 65 21.86 -40.39 34.87
C GLU A 65 21.62 -41.14 33.57
N THR A 66 20.36 -41.46 33.32
CA THR A 66 19.97 -41.95 32.00
C THR A 66 19.71 -40.71 31.12
N ARG A 67 20.52 -40.51 30.12
CA ARG A 67 20.46 -39.39 29.16
C ARG A 67 19.83 -39.87 27.88
N GLU A 68 18.75 -39.20 27.47
CA GLU A 68 18.18 -39.37 26.16
C GLU A 68 18.63 -38.23 25.24
N PRO A 69 19.23 -38.52 24.07
CA PRO A 69 19.64 -37.49 23.16
C PRO A 69 18.41 -36.72 22.64
N VAL A 70 18.51 -35.41 22.59
CA VAL A 70 17.54 -34.52 21.95
C VAL A 70 17.95 -34.30 20.50
N ASP A 71 17.01 -34.43 19.58
CA ASP A 71 17.31 -34.21 18.17
C ASP A 71 17.70 -32.75 17.92
N ASP A 72 18.76 -32.51 17.19
CA ASP A 72 19.19 -31.23 16.70
C ASP A 72 18.28 -30.75 15.55
N ILE A 73 17.99 -29.48 15.47
CA ILE A 73 17.12 -28.91 14.44
C ILE A 73 17.94 -28.16 13.38
N VAL A 74 17.70 -28.51 12.12
CA VAL A 74 18.11 -27.71 10.95
C VAL A 74 16.92 -26.87 10.51
N LEU A 75 17.06 -25.53 10.62
CA LEU A 75 16.04 -24.60 10.20
C LEU A 75 16.27 -24.23 8.73
N LEU A 76 15.34 -24.61 7.85
CA LEU A 76 15.30 -24.20 6.45
C LEU A 76 14.36 -23.00 6.33
N VAL A 77 14.89 -21.84 5.97
CA VAL A 77 14.11 -20.62 5.71
C VAL A 77 14.11 -20.37 4.22
N LEU A 78 12.94 -20.47 3.62
CA LEU A 78 12.73 -20.40 2.18
C LEU A 78 12.11 -19.08 1.81
N ASP A 79 12.77 -18.35 0.96
CA ASP A 79 12.26 -17.13 0.37
C ASP A 79 11.25 -17.46 -0.73
N ASP A 80 10.05 -16.94 -0.61
CA ASP A 80 8.95 -17.04 -1.58
C ASP A 80 8.44 -15.63 -1.96
N SER A 81 9.36 -14.68 -1.99
CA SER A 81 9.10 -13.30 -2.38
C SER A 81 8.88 -13.16 -3.88
N ASP A 82 8.35 -11.99 -4.28
CA ASP A 82 8.11 -11.68 -5.69
C ASP A 82 9.40 -11.72 -6.52
N SER A 83 10.54 -11.32 -5.95
CA SER A 83 11.85 -11.37 -6.61
C SER A 83 12.32 -12.79 -6.94
N MET A 84 11.84 -13.79 -6.20
CA MET A 84 12.13 -15.20 -6.48
C MET A 84 11.39 -15.76 -7.68
N GLN A 85 10.29 -15.12 -8.14
CA GLN A 85 9.51 -15.59 -9.29
C GLN A 85 10.25 -15.40 -10.63
N HIS A 86 11.38 -14.69 -10.64
CA HIS A 86 12.14 -14.42 -11.85
C HIS A 86 13.08 -15.55 -12.23
N GLY A 87 13.11 -15.89 -13.53
CA GLY A 87 13.98 -16.93 -14.08
C GLY A 87 13.71 -18.34 -13.53
N GLN A 88 14.77 -19.03 -13.11
CA GLN A 88 14.68 -20.40 -12.58
C GLN A 88 14.86 -20.48 -11.04
N ARG A 89 14.77 -19.36 -10.32
CA ARG A 89 15.09 -19.27 -8.88
C ARG A 89 14.21 -20.19 -8.04
N ILE A 90 12.87 -20.19 -8.29
CA ILE A 90 11.93 -21.08 -7.57
C ILE A 90 12.24 -22.55 -7.85
N ALA A 91 12.44 -22.92 -9.11
CA ALA A 91 12.76 -24.30 -9.45
C ALA A 91 14.06 -24.78 -8.81
N LEU A 92 15.08 -23.90 -8.77
CA LEU A 92 16.36 -24.19 -8.13
C LEU A 92 16.22 -24.26 -6.59
N ARG A 93 15.43 -23.38 -5.98
CA ARG A 93 15.07 -23.44 -4.56
C ARG A 93 14.45 -24.78 -4.21
N ASP A 94 13.39 -25.16 -4.93
CA ASP A 94 12.61 -26.36 -4.61
C ASP A 94 13.44 -27.64 -4.78
N SER A 95 14.20 -27.75 -5.87
CA SER A 95 15.11 -28.90 -6.08
C SER A 95 16.23 -28.97 -5.04
N THR A 96 16.73 -27.80 -4.60
CA THR A 96 17.75 -27.70 -3.53
C THR A 96 17.16 -28.18 -2.20
N VAL A 97 15.98 -27.72 -1.86
CA VAL A 97 15.29 -28.08 -0.61
C VAL A 97 15.02 -29.58 -0.57
N GLU A 98 14.52 -30.17 -1.64
CA GLU A 98 14.29 -31.63 -1.73
C GLU A 98 15.60 -32.38 -1.51
N THR A 99 16.69 -31.97 -2.16
CA THR A 99 17.99 -32.58 -2.02
C THR A 99 18.54 -32.45 -0.59
N LEU A 100 18.42 -31.27 0.03
CA LEU A 100 18.87 -31.03 1.39
C LEU A 100 18.06 -31.86 2.39
N GLN A 101 16.75 -31.90 2.27
CA GLN A 101 15.88 -32.71 3.15
C GLN A 101 16.23 -34.20 3.05
N ALA A 102 16.43 -34.71 1.82
CA ALA A 102 16.85 -36.09 1.62
C ALA A 102 18.23 -36.39 2.25
N ARG A 103 19.18 -35.45 2.16
CA ARG A 103 20.51 -35.61 2.79
C ARG A 103 20.43 -35.48 4.30
N ILE A 104 19.70 -34.54 4.85
CA ILE A 104 19.51 -34.36 6.31
C ILE A 104 18.84 -35.61 6.91
N GLY A 105 17.85 -36.19 6.23
CA GLY A 105 17.17 -37.42 6.66
C GLY A 105 18.07 -38.65 6.78
N GLN A 106 19.29 -38.63 6.23
CA GLN A 106 20.31 -39.68 6.41
C GLN A 106 21.11 -39.54 7.71
N HIS A 107 21.03 -38.38 8.40
CA HIS A 107 21.71 -38.13 9.64
C HIS A 107 20.82 -38.47 10.83
N ALA A 108 21.27 -39.36 11.73
CA ALA A 108 20.55 -39.72 12.94
C ALA A 108 20.52 -38.50 13.89
N HIS A 109 19.41 -38.33 14.62
CA HIS A 109 19.18 -37.27 15.60
C HIS A 109 19.22 -35.84 15.04
N ILE A 110 18.83 -35.67 13.78
CA ILE A 110 18.64 -34.35 13.15
C ILE A 110 17.23 -34.28 12.56
N ARG A 111 16.48 -33.21 12.88
CA ARG A 111 15.18 -32.91 12.29
C ARG A 111 15.24 -31.63 11.49
N THR A 112 14.43 -31.56 10.47
CA THR A 112 14.27 -30.37 9.62
C THR A 112 13.01 -29.63 10.00
N GLN A 113 13.11 -28.31 10.19
CA GLN A 113 11.95 -27.42 10.26
C GLN A 113 12.04 -26.43 9.09
N THR A 114 10.96 -26.32 8.32
CA THR A 114 10.89 -25.42 7.16
C THR A 114 9.95 -24.25 7.45
N VAL A 115 10.38 -23.04 7.09
CA VAL A 115 9.62 -21.79 7.20
C VAL A 115 9.64 -21.13 5.84
N MET A 116 8.47 -20.80 5.30
CA MET A 116 8.35 -20.00 4.07
C MET A 116 8.11 -18.53 4.42
N VAL A 117 8.76 -17.64 3.68
CA VAL A 117 8.70 -16.19 3.89
C VAL A 117 8.24 -15.54 2.59
N ASN A 118 7.04 -14.97 2.61
CA ASN A 118 6.46 -14.29 1.46
C ASN A 118 6.70 -12.78 1.56
N SER A 119 6.63 -12.08 0.41
CA SER A 119 6.65 -10.61 0.37
C SER A 119 5.51 -10.01 1.19
N GLN A 120 5.81 -8.95 1.92
CA GLN A 120 4.83 -8.19 2.71
C GLN A 120 4.51 -6.84 2.05
N GLY A 121 4.19 -6.83 0.78
CA GLY A 121 3.83 -5.64 0.02
C GLY A 121 4.90 -4.54 0.11
N GLN A 122 4.56 -3.39 0.67
CA GLN A 122 5.50 -2.25 0.79
C GLN A 122 6.67 -2.47 1.76
N ASN A 123 6.65 -3.51 2.60
CA ASN A 123 7.73 -3.81 3.55
C ASN A 123 8.80 -4.74 2.99
N GLY A 124 8.60 -5.28 1.78
CA GLY A 124 9.52 -6.23 1.15
C GLY A 124 9.67 -7.56 1.89
N THR A 125 10.75 -8.29 1.62
CA THR A 125 11.07 -9.57 2.28
C THR A 125 11.68 -9.35 3.64
N ARG A 126 11.00 -9.82 4.70
CA ARG A 126 11.45 -9.76 6.09
C ARG A 126 12.00 -11.11 6.56
N LEU A 127 13.12 -11.51 5.99
CA LEU A 127 13.72 -12.82 6.22
C LEU A 127 14.26 -12.95 7.63
N MET A 128 14.87 -11.89 8.17
CA MET A 128 15.48 -11.91 9.50
C MET A 128 14.45 -12.00 10.62
N GLY A 129 13.34 -11.28 10.48
CA GLY A 129 12.20 -11.38 11.41
C GLY A 129 11.64 -12.80 11.47
N ALA A 130 11.54 -13.48 10.33
CA ALA A 130 11.09 -14.87 10.27
C ALA A 130 12.08 -15.84 10.92
N VAL A 131 13.39 -15.64 10.72
CA VAL A 131 14.45 -16.43 11.39
C VAL A 131 14.37 -16.26 12.90
N GLU A 132 14.30 -15.03 13.41
CA GLU A 132 14.19 -14.77 14.86
C GLU A 132 12.93 -15.39 15.46
N GLN A 133 11.80 -15.25 14.78
CA GLN A 133 10.54 -15.85 15.23
C GLN A 133 10.60 -17.38 15.24
N ALA A 134 11.18 -17.98 14.20
CA ALA A 134 11.35 -19.42 14.12
C ALA A 134 12.23 -19.97 15.23
N VAL A 135 13.41 -19.33 15.44
CA VAL A 135 14.34 -19.71 16.52
C VAL A 135 13.70 -19.55 17.90
N ALA A 136 12.96 -18.47 18.13
CA ALA A 136 12.22 -18.28 19.39
C ALA A 136 11.14 -19.34 19.60
N GLY A 137 10.46 -19.75 18.53
CA GLY A 137 9.42 -20.80 18.57
C GLY A 137 9.95 -22.21 18.90
N LEU A 138 11.27 -22.46 18.77
CA LEU A 138 11.89 -23.74 19.11
C LEU A 138 12.00 -23.99 20.61
N ALA A 139 11.59 -23.04 21.45
CA ALA A 139 11.51 -23.20 22.91
C ALA A 139 12.77 -23.80 23.57
N GLY A 140 13.96 -23.44 23.06
CA GLY A 140 15.26 -23.88 23.59
C GLY A 140 15.74 -25.23 23.05
N GLN A 141 15.09 -25.80 22.03
CA GLN A 141 15.63 -26.95 21.31
C GLN A 141 16.97 -26.56 20.60
N PRO A 142 17.90 -27.50 20.50
CA PRO A 142 19.23 -27.19 19.93
C PRO A 142 19.12 -27.00 18.42
N VAL A 143 19.63 -25.88 17.91
CA VAL A 143 19.69 -25.58 16.47
C VAL A 143 21.07 -25.97 15.94
N ALA A 144 21.10 -26.89 14.97
CA ALA A 144 22.32 -27.37 14.34
C ALA A 144 22.83 -26.37 13.28
N ALA A 145 21.94 -25.82 12.47
CA ALA A 145 22.21 -24.82 11.45
C ALA A 145 20.93 -24.10 11.02
N VAL A 146 21.08 -22.88 10.54
CA VAL A 146 20.05 -22.12 9.81
C VAL A 146 20.51 -22.04 8.36
N MET A 147 19.67 -22.47 7.44
CA MET A 147 19.93 -22.44 6.00
C MET A 147 18.91 -21.51 5.35
N LEU A 148 19.35 -20.39 4.79
CA LEU A 148 18.55 -19.40 4.08
C LEU A 148 18.64 -19.69 2.58
N VAL A 149 17.53 -20.01 1.93
CA VAL A 149 17.47 -20.20 0.48
C VAL A 149 16.72 -19.01 -0.13
N THR A 150 17.48 -18.09 -0.74
CA THR A 150 17.01 -16.76 -1.15
C THR A 150 17.81 -16.25 -2.34
N ASP A 151 17.37 -15.16 -2.98
CA ASP A 151 18.19 -14.37 -3.92
C ASP A 151 19.08 -13.34 -3.20
N GLY A 152 18.95 -13.23 -1.87
CA GLY A 152 19.77 -12.33 -1.04
C GLY A 152 19.23 -10.90 -0.94
N GLN A 153 18.10 -10.58 -1.54
CA GLN A 153 17.42 -9.29 -1.39
C GLN A 153 16.57 -9.30 -0.13
N VAL A 154 17.12 -8.78 0.96
CA VAL A 154 16.50 -8.79 2.29
C VAL A 154 16.35 -7.36 2.81
N HIS A 155 15.14 -6.99 3.26
CA HIS A 155 14.81 -5.60 3.59
C HIS A 155 14.79 -5.30 5.09
N ASP A 156 14.96 -6.33 5.95
CA ASP A 156 15.01 -6.19 7.40
C ASP A 156 16.40 -6.52 8.00
N MET A 157 17.43 -6.53 7.14
CA MET A 157 18.82 -6.73 7.59
C MET A 157 19.38 -5.46 8.23
N PRO A 158 19.94 -5.52 9.45
CA PRO A 158 20.60 -4.36 10.06
C PRO A 158 21.80 -3.89 9.23
N SER A 159 21.95 -2.57 9.08
CA SER A 159 23.09 -1.97 8.39
C SER A 159 24.32 -1.81 9.29
N ASP A 160 24.13 -1.81 10.62
CA ASP A 160 25.17 -1.64 11.61
C ASP A 160 25.85 -2.98 11.91
N PRO A 161 27.21 -3.09 11.82
CA PRO A 161 27.96 -4.31 12.10
C PRO A 161 27.73 -4.86 13.51
N ASP A 162 27.59 -3.98 14.52
CA ASP A 162 27.35 -4.41 15.90
C ASP A 162 25.94 -5.03 16.05
N ALA A 163 24.96 -4.51 15.35
CA ALA A 163 23.60 -5.08 15.31
C ALA A 163 23.60 -6.44 14.59
N VAL A 164 24.38 -6.62 13.52
CA VAL A 164 24.55 -7.90 12.82
C VAL A 164 25.19 -8.93 13.76
N GLN A 165 26.22 -8.55 14.50
CA GLN A 165 26.87 -9.43 15.48
C GLN A 165 25.92 -9.82 16.63
N ALA A 166 25.09 -8.87 17.08
CA ALA A 166 24.07 -9.14 18.08
C ALA A 166 23.00 -10.12 17.56
N LEU A 167 22.57 -9.98 16.30
CA LEU A 167 21.66 -10.89 15.64
C LEU A 167 22.24 -12.31 15.55
N ALA A 168 23.47 -12.46 15.08
CA ALA A 168 24.17 -13.73 15.04
C ALA A 168 24.25 -14.39 16.42
N SER A 169 24.53 -13.59 17.46
CA SER A 169 24.60 -14.06 18.86
C SER A 169 23.24 -14.52 19.42
N ARG A 170 22.13 -13.97 18.93
CA ARG A 170 20.78 -14.41 19.29
C ARG A 170 20.39 -15.73 18.63
N ILE A 171 20.77 -15.91 17.37
CA ILE A 171 20.50 -17.14 16.60
C ILE A 171 21.24 -18.35 17.20
N LYS A 172 22.47 -18.16 17.70
CA LYS A 172 23.31 -19.17 18.36
C LYS A 172 23.62 -20.42 17.52
N ALA A 173 23.46 -20.34 16.22
CA ALA A 173 23.71 -21.42 15.27
C ALA A 173 24.39 -20.87 14.01
N PRO A 174 25.18 -21.67 13.29
CA PRO A 174 25.74 -21.23 12.02
C PRO A 174 24.63 -20.91 11.01
N VAL A 175 24.77 -19.75 10.33
CA VAL A 175 23.82 -19.28 9.31
C VAL A 175 24.44 -19.43 7.93
N HIS A 176 23.87 -20.28 7.11
CA HIS A 176 24.33 -20.52 5.75
C HIS A 176 23.35 -19.90 4.76
N THR A 177 23.86 -19.09 3.84
CA THR A 177 23.08 -18.46 2.78
C THR A 177 23.28 -19.21 1.49
N LEU A 178 22.20 -19.70 0.91
CA LEU A 178 22.15 -20.43 -0.37
C LEU A 178 21.46 -19.51 -1.40
N LEU A 179 22.25 -18.96 -2.30
CA LEU A 179 21.81 -18.00 -3.30
C LEU A 179 21.29 -18.72 -4.56
N THR A 180 20.06 -18.40 -4.96
CA THR A 180 19.35 -19.08 -6.05
C THR A 180 19.66 -18.51 -7.44
N GLY A 181 20.24 -17.31 -7.55
CA GLY A 181 20.66 -16.75 -8.83
C GLY A 181 22.14 -16.99 -9.14
N ALA A 182 22.60 -16.41 -10.24
CA ALA A 182 23.98 -16.52 -10.69
C ALA A 182 24.81 -15.30 -10.22
N PRO A 183 26.11 -15.49 -9.91
CA PRO A 183 26.97 -14.34 -9.67
C PRO A 183 27.15 -13.55 -10.95
N GLY A 184 27.03 -12.21 -10.86
CA GLY A 184 27.22 -11.32 -12.00
C GLY A 184 25.99 -11.14 -12.88
N GLU A 185 24.81 -11.38 -12.36
CA GLU A 185 23.55 -10.98 -13.02
C GLU A 185 23.60 -9.50 -13.37
N LYS A 186 23.09 -9.19 -14.56
CA LYS A 186 23.00 -7.81 -15.07
C LYS A 186 21.59 -7.31 -14.88
N ASP A 187 21.47 -6.03 -14.56
CA ASP A 187 20.17 -5.36 -14.35
C ASP A 187 20.27 -3.90 -14.77
N ARG A 188 19.29 -3.44 -15.52
CA ARG A 188 19.08 -2.03 -15.82
C ARG A 188 17.69 -1.63 -15.37
N ARG A 189 17.59 -0.60 -14.55
CA ARG A 189 16.31 -0.17 -14.00
C ARG A 189 16.11 1.34 -14.10
N ILE A 190 14.85 1.74 -14.16
CA ILE A 190 14.44 3.13 -14.04
C ILE A 190 13.93 3.35 -12.61
N HIS A 191 14.50 4.34 -11.94
CA HIS A 191 14.02 4.81 -10.65
C HIS A 191 13.44 6.21 -10.79
N ILE A 192 12.23 6.44 -10.27
CA ILE A 192 11.63 7.78 -10.17
C ILE A 192 12.07 8.36 -8.83
N ASP A 193 12.97 9.33 -8.87
CA ASP A 193 13.47 9.99 -7.65
C ASP A 193 12.43 10.93 -7.04
N SER A 194 11.70 11.64 -7.91
CA SER A 194 10.59 12.50 -7.52
C SER A 194 9.67 12.79 -8.70
N ALA A 195 8.37 12.79 -8.45
CA ALA A 195 7.35 13.24 -9.38
C ALA A 195 6.24 13.96 -8.61
N PRO A 196 5.62 15.01 -9.17
CA PRO A 196 4.47 15.65 -8.54
C PRO A 196 3.20 14.86 -8.84
N ASP A 197 2.31 14.72 -7.85
CA ASP A 197 0.99 14.08 -8.04
C ASP A 197 0.05 14.95 -8.88
N PHE A 198 0.28 16.26 -8.90
CA PHE A 198 -0.52 17.23 -9.65
C PHE A 198 0.34 18.39 -10.18
N GLY A 199 -0.16 19.06 -11.22
CA GLY A 199 0.46 20.25 -11.77
C GLY A 199 -0.56 21.14 -12.50
N LEU A 200 -0.20 22.40 -12.73
CA LEU A 200 -1.10 23.36 -13.37
C LEU A 200 -1.15 23.15 -14.88
N ILE A 201 -2.35 23.18 -15.45
CA ILE A 201 -2.56 23.12 -16.89
C ILE A 201 -1.85 24.30 -17.57
N GLY A 202 -1.22 24.05 -18.71
CA GLY A 202 -0.43 25.04 -19.46
C GLY A 202 0.97 25.25 -18.90
N ARG A 203 1.36 24.51 -17.85
CA ARG A 203 2.73 24.48 -17.32
C ARG A 203 3.35 23.10 -17.50
N GLU A 204 4.65 23.04 -17.31
CA GLU A 204 5.40 21.78 -17.30
C GLU A 204 5.52 21.24 -15.87
N ALA A 205 5.31 19.95 -15.71
CA ALA A 205 5.62 19.22 -14.50
C ALA A 205 7.00 18.57 -14.64
N THR A 206 7.84 18.68 -13.64
CA THR A 206 9.19 18.09 -13.65
C THR A 206 9.19 16.74 -12.95
N ILE A 207 9.60 15.69 -13.66
CA ILE A 207 9.86 14.36 -13.13
C ILE A 207 11.37 14.18 -13.06
N SER A 208 11.89 13.81 -11.91
CA SER A 208 13.31 13.45 -11.76
C SER A 208 13.46 11.94 -11.74
N ILE A 209 14.36 11.42 -12.55
CA ILE A 209 14.62 9.99 -12.69
C ILE A 209 16.12 9.68 -12.61
N THR A 210 16.45 8.47 -12.19
CA THR A 210 17.80 7.90 -12.27
C THR A 210 17.73 6.52 -12.91
N ILE A 211 18.59 6.26 -13.91
CA ILE A 211 18.74 4.94 -14.50
C ILE A 211 19.97 4.29 -13.89
N SER A 212 19.79 3.16 -13.22
CA SER A 212 20.87 2.38 -12.62
C SER A 212 21.20 1.18 -13.50
N GLU A 213 22.48 0.90 -13.66
CA GLU A 213 22.99 -0.29 -14.35
C GLU A 213 23.90 -1.08 -13.41
N TYR A 214 23.65 -2.37 -13.31
CA TYR A 214 24.51 -3.32 -12.62
C TYR A 214 25.09 -4.27 -13.68
N ASP A 215 26.40 -4.14 -13.96
CA ASP A 215 27.14 -5.01 -14.85
C ASP A 215 28.50 -5.29 -14.21
N THR A 216 28.72 -6.51 -13.71
CA THR A 216 29.94 -6.93 -13.02
C THR A 216 31.10 -7.13 -14.02
N GLY A 217 31.55 -6.13 -14.66
CA GLY A 217 32.71 -6.26 -15.57
C GLY A 217 33.04 -4.98 -16.31
N VAL A 218 32.22 -3.98 -16.19
CA VAL A 218 32.43 -2.70 -16.87
C VAL A 218 32.37 -1.58 -15.83
N ALA A 219 33.47 -0.82 -15.72
CA ALA A 219 33.42 0.47 -15.04
C ALA A 219 32.27 1.30 -15.61
N GLU A 220 31.59 2.09 -14.75
CA GLU A 220 30.43 2.93 -15.07
C GLU A 220 30.40 3.34 -16.54
N ARG A 221 29.43 2.78 -17.31
CA ARG A 221 29.25 3.18 -18.71
C ARG A 221 28.78 4.61 -18.73
N SER A 222 29.65 5.52 -19.13
CA SER A 222 29.29 6.94 -19.35
C SER A 222 28.63 7.17 -20.73
N SER A 223 28.26 6.10 -21.44
CA SER A 223 27.66 6.22 -22.77
C SER A 223 26.17 6.54 -22.68
N PRO A 224 25.68 7.55 -23.38
CA PRO A 224 24.25 7.85 -23.40
C PRO A 224 23.44 6.68 -23.96
N ILE A 225 22.30 6.38 -23.32
CA ILE A 225 21.33 5.36 -23.73
C ILE A 225 20.00 6.01 -24.12
N PRO A 226 19.20 5.42 -25.01
CA PRO A 226 17.89 5.95 -25.36
C PRO A 226 16.87 5.67 -24.25
N LEU A 227 16.26 6.72 -23.72
CA LEU A 227 15.06 6.69 -22.88
C LEU A 227 13.85 7.00 -23.75
N THR A 228 12.91 6.11 -23.83
CA THR A 228 11.62 6.31 -24.50
C THR A 228 10.62 6.89 -23.50
N VAL A 229 10.09 8.07 -23.82
CA VAL A 229 9.07 8.78 -23.04
C VAL A 229 7.77 8.77 -23.83
N ARG A 230 6.70 8.23 -23.27
CA ARG A 230 5.36 8.26 -23.86
C ARG A 230 4.43 9.06 -22.95
N ILE A 231 3.73 10.03 -23.50
CA ILE A 231 2.74 10.84 -22.79
C ILE A 231 1.37 10.51 -23.35
N ASN A 232 0.49 9.99 -22.53
CA ASN A 232 -0.84 9.53 -22.94
C ASN A 232 -0.81 8.62 -24.18
N ASN A 233 -1.62 8.95 -25.18
CA ASN A 233 -1.69 8.26 -26.48
C ASN A 233 -0.79 8.90 -27.57
N GLU A 234 0.08 9.85 -27.19
CA GLU A 234 0.96 10.50 -28.12
C GLU A 234 2.07 9.57 -28.63
N PRO A 235 2.67 9.86 -29.80
CA PRO A 235 3.82 9.13 -30.27
C PRO A 235 4.99 9.19 -29.28
N PRO A 236 5.72 8.09 -29.05
CA PRO A 236 6.83 8.06 -28.13
C PRO A 236 7.96 9.01 -28.56
N GLN A 237 8.53 9.70 -27.58
CA GLN A 237 9.70 10.55 -27.76
C GLN A 237 10.94 9.84 -27.23
N VAL A 238 12.06 9.91 -27.93
CA VAL A 238 13.32 9.32 -27.49
C VAL A 238 14.25 10.42 -27.02
N ARG A 239 14.77 10.29 -25.80
CA ARG A 239 15.77 11.19 -25.20
C ARG A 239 17.02 10.40 -24.83
N MET A 240 18.20 10.96 -25.10
CA MET A 240 19.46 10.34 -24.70
C MET A 240 19.79 10.72 -23.25
N VAL A 241 20.01 9.73 -22.39
CA VAL A 241 20.26 9.88 -20.95
C VAL A 241 21.51 9.11 -20.55
N ILE A 242 22.21 9.57 -19.51
CA ILE A 242 23.43 8.94 -19.02
C ILE A 242 23.06 8.14 -17.76
N PRO A 243 23.29 6.81 -17.73
CA PRO A 243 23.10 6.00 -16.53
C PRO A 243 23.89 6.52 -15.33
N GLY A 244 23.39 6.30 -14.12
CA GLY A 244 24.02 6.74 -12.88
C GLY A 244 23.85 8.22 -12.56
N ARG A 245 23.24 9.02 -13.45
CA ARG A 245 22.99 10.45 -13.25
C ARG A 245 21.50 10.74 -13.13
N LYS A 246 21.15 11.59 -12.17
CA LYS A 246 19.81 12.15 -12.06
C LYS A 246 19.48 13.00 -13.28
N GLN A 247 18.31 12.79 -13.88
CA GLN A 247 17.80 13.47 -15.06
C GLN A 247 16.43 14.09 -14.72
N ASP A 248 16.24 15.35 -15.12
CA ASP A 248 14.97 16.04 -14.98
C ASP A 248 14.24 16.06 -16.33
N LEU A 249 13.01 15.56 -16.35
CA LEU A 249 12.14 15.49 -17.50
C LEU A 249 11.00 16.50 -17.34
N ALA A 250 10.90 17.45 -18.26
CA ALA A 250 9.77 18.37 -18.31
C ALA A 250 8.63 17.74 -19.12
N ILE A 251 7.46 17.60 -18.49
CA ILE A 251 6.24 17.01 -19.03
C ILE A 251 5.17 18.09 -19.16
N PRO A 252 4.72 18.44 -20.37
CA PRO A 252 3.69 19.45 -20.56
C PRO A 252 2.33 18.91 -20.11
N LEU A 253 1.62 19.68 -19.25
CA LEU A 253 0.25 19.38 -18.83
C LEU A 253 -0.72 20.19 -19.70
N THR A 254 -1.29 19.56 -20.71
CA THR A 254 -2.11 20.23 -21.73
C THR A 254 -3.60 20.24 -21.41
N HIS A 255 -4.08 19.37 -20.51
CA HIS A 255 -5.49 19.20 -20.19
C HIS A 255 -5.71 18.90 -18.70
N ALA A 256 -6.96 19.08 -18.24
CA ALA A 256 -7.40 18.67 -16.91
C ALA A 256 -7.51 17.15 -16.83
N GLY A 257 -7.33 16.60 -15.61
CA GLY A 257 -7.35 15.18 -15.34
C GLY A 257 -5.98 14.52 -15.49
N GLN A 258 -5.96 13.21 -15.59
CA GLN A 258 -4.73 12.43 -15.59
C GLN A 258 -3.92 12.58 -16.88
N THR A 259 -2.65 12.92 -16.75
CA THR A 259 -1.62 12.79 -17.76
C THR A 259 -0.75 11.61 -17.41
N VAL A 260 -0.82 10.53 -18.19
CA VAL A 260 -0.05 9.31 -17.98
C VAL A 260 1.29 9.43 -18.69
N VAL A 261 2.37 9.20 -17.97
CA VAL A 261 3.74 9.23 -18.48
C VAL A 261 4.36 7.85 -18.32
N GLY A 262 4.71 7.21 -19.43
CA GLY A 262 5.45 5.96 -19.46
C GLY A 262 6.88 6.18 -19.84
N LEU A 263 7.79 5.53 -19.15
CA LEU A 263 9.22 5.58 -19.34
C LEU A 263 9.74 4.18 -19.61
N SER A 264 10.60 3.99 -20.60
CA SER A 264 11.24 2.71 -20.87
C SER A 264 12.64 2.87 -21.42
N VAL A 265 13.53 1.94 -21.05
CA VAL A 265 14.90 1.83 -21.58
C VAL A 265 15.12 0.45 -22.19
N PRO A 266 15.99 0.31 -23.18
CA PRO A 266 16.32 -1.01 -23.73
C PRO A 266 17.03 -1.86 -22.68
N PRO A 267 16.78 -3.19 -22.63
CA PRO A 267 17.44 -4.10 -21.71
C PRO A 267 18.94 -4.21 -21.96
N LEU A 268 19.69 -4.67 -20.95
CA LEU A 268 21.07 -5.11 -21.10
C LEU A 268 21.11 -6.48 -21.76
N GLU A 269 22.17 -6.77 -22.51
CA GLU A 269 22.35 -8.09 -23.09
C GLU A 269 22.58 -9.13 -22.00
N GLY A 270 21.69 -10.13 -21.91
CA GLY A 270 21.70 -11.17 -20.89
C GLY A 270 21.04 -10.78 -19.56
N GLU A 271 20.24 -9.72 -19.53
CA GLU A 271 19.42 -9.34 -18.40
C GLU A 271 18.29 -10.37 -18.19
N PRO A 272 18.16 -10.95 -16.99
CA PRO A 272 17.19 -12.04 -16.75
C PRO A 272 15.75 -11.53 -16.66
N ASP A 273 15.53 -10.27 -16.29
CA ASP A 273 14.22 -9.64 -16.17
C ASP A 273 14.24 -8.21 -16.67
N ILE A 274 13.24 -7.86 -17.48
CA ILE A 274 13.10 -6.57 -18.13
C ILE A 274 11.93 -5.74 -17.56
N THR A 275 11.28 -6.21 -16.50
CA THR A 275 10.07 -5.54 -15.95
C THR A 275 10.39 -4.21 -15.32
N ASN A 276 11.56 -4.04 -14.70
CA ASN A 276 12.03 -2.80 -14.08
C ASN A 276 12.71 -1.82 -15.05
N ASN A 277 12.89 -2.21 -16.34
CA ASN A 277 13.36 -1.34 -17.42
C ASN A 277 12.27 -0.38 -17.90
N ARG A 278 11.05 -0.51 -17.37
CA ARG A 278 9.92 0.37 -17.67
C ARG A 278 9.17 0.73 -16.41
N THR A 279 8.63 1.94 -16.42
CA THR A 279 7.77 2.44 -15.35
C THR A 279 6.75 3.40 -15.93
N ALA A 280 5.65 3.63 -15.23
CA ALA A 280 4.68 4.62 -15.62
C ALA A 280 4.12 5.31 -14.37
N LEU A 281 3.73 6.56 -14.52
CA LEU A 281 3.11 7.35 -13.47
C LEU A 281 2.00 8.23 -14.05
N ALA A 282 1.12 8.72 -13.20
CA ALA A 282 0.05 9.62 -13.57
C ALA A 282 0.18 10.95 -12.81
N ILE A 283 0.12 12.07 -13.54
CA ILE A 283 0.12 13.42 -12.97
C ILE A 283 -1.25 14.04 -13.23
N ASN A 284 -1.93 14.54 -12.20
CA ASN A 284 -3.21 15.21 -12.37
C ASN A 284 -3.01 16.68 -12.81
N GLY A 285 -3.47 17.00 -14.02
CA GLY A 285 -3.58 18.36 -14.49
C GLY A 285 -4.74 19.07 -13.79
N ILE A 286 -4.44 20.09 -13.00
CA ILE A 286 -5.42 20.92 -12.30
C ILE A 286 -5.45 22.30 -12.92
N ARG A 287 -6.64 22.92 -12.96
CA ARG A 287 -6.75 24.32 -13.36
C ARG A 287 -6.18 25.20 -12.26
N ASP A 288 -5.66 26.35 -12.64
CA ASP A 288 -5.37 27.43 -11.72
C ASP A 288 -6.69 27.89 -11.06
N ARG A 289 -6.86 29.08 -10.67
CA ARG A 289 -8.14 29.55 -10.11
C ARG A 289 -9.20 29.69 -11.20
N VAL A 290 -10.37 29.11 -10.97
CA VAL A 290 -11.56 29.31 -11.83
C VAL A 290 -12.17 30.68 -11.56
N ARG A 291 -12.27 31.51 -12.59
CA ARG A 291 -12.87 32.84 -12.47
C ARG A 291 -14.34 32.82 -12.86
N ILE A 292 -15.20 33.17 -11.90
CA ILE A 292 -16.66 33.21 -12.11
C ILE A 292 -17.18 34.64 -12.00
N LEU A 293 -17.92 35.07 -13.02
CA LEU A 293 -18.67 36.32 -12.97
C LEU A 293 -20.14 36.03 -12.61
N LEU A 294 -20.57 36.48 -11.43
CA LEU A 294 -21.97 36.40 -10.99
C LEU A 294 -22.62 37.77 -11.13
N VAL A 295 -23.66 37.85 -11.92
CA VAL A 295 -24.47 39.06 -12.10
C VAL A 295 -25.88 38.80 -11.59
N SER A 296 -26.24 39.42 -10.48
CA SER A 296 -27.56 39.31 -9.85
C SER A 296 -28.44 40.51 -10.26
N GLY A 297 -29.61 40.23 -10.82
CA GLY A 297 -30.53 41.25 -11.32
C GLY A 297 -31.24 42.04 -10.23
N GLU A 298 -31.47 41.45 -9.07
CA GLU A 298 -32.07 42.05 -7.89
C GLU A 298 -31.54 41.45 -6.61
N PRO A 299 -31.41 42.22 -5.52
CA PRO A 299 -31.04 41.67 -4.23
C PRO A 299 -32.05 40.62 -3.78
N ALA A 300 -31.63 39.37 -3.67
CA ALA A 300 -32.49 38.24 -3.28
C ALA A 300 -31.78 37.31 -2.30
N ILE A 301 -32.57 36.47 -1.62
CA ILE A 301 -32.00 35.47 -0.70
C ILE A 301 -31.18 34.43 -1.48
N GLY A 302 -31.56 34.09 -2.70
CA GLY A 302 -30.86 33.19 -3.61
C GLY A 302 -29.42 33.65 -3.94
N GLU A 303 -29.23 34.93 -4.14
CA GLU A 303 -27.91 35.55 -4.36
C GLU A 303 -26.91 35.22 -3.24
N ARG A 304 -27.38 35.28 -1.98
CA ARG A 304 -26.53 34.92 -0.82
C ARG A 304 -26.17 33.45 -0.80
N ALA A 305 -27.04 32.60 -1.30
CA ALA A 305 -26.77 31.16 -1.43
C ALA A 305 -25.68 30.90 -2.49
N TRP A 306 -25.78 31.54 -3.66
CA TRP A 306 -24.75 31.52 -4.70
C TRP A 306 -23.39 31.97 -4.17
N ARG A 307 -23.38 33.18 -3.57
CA ARG A 307 -22.13 33.74 -3.03
C ARG A 307 -21.49 32.86 -1.98
N ARG A 308 -22.30 32.26 -1.09
CA ARG A 308 -21.79 31.37 -0.04
C ARG A 308 -21.19 30.10 -0.64
N LEU A 309 -21.87 29.50 -1.59
CA LEU A 309 -21.41 28.29 -2.27
C LEU A 309 -20.11 28.52 -3.02
N LEU A 310 -20.07 29.53 -3.87
CA LEU A 310 -18.91 29.81 -4.72
C LEU A 310 -17.70 30.30 -3.93
N LYS A 311 -17.89 31.06 -2.85
CA LYS A 311 -16.78 31.48 -1.97
C LYS A 311 -16.29 30.42 -1.00
N ALA A 312 -17.04 29.34 -0.81
CA ALA A 312 -16.59 28.23 0.03
C ALA A 312 -15.50 27.38 -0.66
N ASP A 313 -15.38 27.47 -1.96
CA ASP A 313 -14.34 26.80 -2.74
C ASP A 313 -13.14 27.74 -2.92
N PRO A 314 -11.97 27.41 -2.34
CA PRO A 314 -10.76 28.24 -2.46
C PRO A 314 -10.19 28.31 -3.89
N GLY A 315 -10.57 27.37 -4.75
CA GLY A 315 -10.20 27.36 -6.18
C GLY A 315 -11.01 28.34 -7.03
N ILE A 316 -12.06 28.98 -6.47
CA ILE A 316 -12.93 29.92 -7.20
C ILE A 316 -12.57 31.37 -6.88
N ASP A 317 -12.27 32.15 -7.91
CA ASP A 317 -12.16 33.60 -7.87
C ASP A 317 -13.48 34.20 -8.33
N LEU A 318 -14.31 34.65 -7.36
CA LEU A 318 -15.64 35.14 -7.61
C LEU A 318 -15.67 36.65 -7.76
N VAL A 319 -16.04 37.14 -8.93
CA VAL A 319 -16.42 38.53 -9.21
C VAL A 319 -17.95 38.63 -9.18
N HIS A 320 -18.50 39.40 -8.24
CA HIS A 320 -19.94 39.45 -8.04
C HIS A 320 -20.46 40.89 -8.11
N PHE A 321 -21.47 41.11 -8.94
CA PHE A 321 -22.20 42.34 -9.05
C PHE A 321 -23.69 42.14 -8.81
N THR A 322 -24.29 43.00 -7.98
CA THR A 322 -25.72 43.02 -7.74
C THR A 322 -26.30 44.35 -8.24
N ILE A 323 -27.37 44.29 -9.05
CA ILE A 323 -28.07 45.46 -9.53
C ILE A 323 -29.07 45.91 -8.45
N LEU A 324 -28.71 47.01 -7.74
CA LEU A 324 -29.41 47.45 -6.55
C LEU A 324 -30.71 48.26 -6.82
N ARG A 325 -30.93 48.75 -8.07
CA ARG A 325 -32.04 49.63 -8.40
C ARG A 325 -33.15 48.97 -9.23
N PRO A 326 -34.39 48.93 -8.71
CA PRO A 326 -35.55 48.55 -9.54
C PRO A 326 -35.89 49.65 -10.56
N PRO A 327 -36.35 49.28 -11.79
CA PRO A 327 -36.68 50.25 -12.84
C PRO A 327 -37.81 51.23 -12.52
N ALA A 328 -38.64 50.89 -11.54
CA ALA A 328 -39.83 51.66 -11.17
C ALA A 328 -39.52 52.96 -10.43
N LYS A 329 -38.26 53.22 -10.07
CA LYS A 329 -37.77 54.46 -9.43
C LYS A 329 -36.81 55.19 -10.34
N ASP A 330 -37.23 55.53 -11.54
CA ASP A 330 -36.47 56.45 -12.39
C ASP A 330 -36.88 57.87 -12.04
N ASP A 331 -36.13 58.52 -11.18
CA ASP A 331 -36.32 59.89 -10.74
C ASP A 331 -35.43 60.88 -11.52
N GLY A 332 -34.86 60.41 -12.66
CA GLY A 332 -33.99 61.22 -13.51
C GLY A 332 -32.58 61.50 -12.96
N THR A 333 -32.22 60.88 -11.84
CA THR A 333 -30.87 61.05 -11.27
C THR A 333 -29.83 60.26 -12.11
N PRO A 334 -28.77 60.88 -12.58
CA PRO A 334 -27.72 60.21 -13.37
C PRO A 334 -27.12 59.03 -12.60
N LEU A 335 -26.87 57.91 -13.28
CA LEU A 335 -26.34 56.66 -12.69
C LEU A 335 -24.99 56.84 -11.97
N HIS A 336 -24.18 57.83 -12.36
CA HIS A 336 -22.88 58.11 -11.75
C HIS A 336 -23.00 58.80 -10.39
N GLU A 337 -24.15 59.42 -10.07
CA GLU A 337 -24.38 60.05 -8.78
C GLU A 337 -25.00 59.09 -7.74
N LEU A 338 -25.53 57.92 -8.20
CA LEU A 338 -26.27 56.99 -7.38
C LEU A 338 -25.52 55.70 -7.03
N ALA A 339 -24.45 55.38 -7.74
CA ALA A 339 -23.68 54.17 -7.52
C ALA A 339 -22.33 54.49 -6.87
N LEU A 340 -22.09 53.89 -5.71
CA LEU A 340 -20.75 53.89 -5.09
C LEU A 340 -19.68 53.30 -6.03
N ILE A 341 -20.09 52.37 -6.92
CA ILE A 341 -19.29 51.80 -8.00
C ILE A 341 -20.21 51.60 -9.20
N THR A 342 -19.95 52.28 -10.33
CA THR A 342 -20.65 52.07 -11.59
C THR A 342 -20.36 50.68 -12.10
N PHE A 343 -21.42 49.90 -12.50
CA PHE A 343 -21.24 48.58 -13.09
C PHE A 343 -20.36 48.68 -14.34
N PRO A 344 -19.15 48.09 -14.35
CA PRO A 344 -18.17 48.31 -15.40
C PRO A 344 -18.45 47.39 -16.59
N VAL A 345 -19.59 47.64 -17.28
CA VAL A 345 -20.10 46.81 -18.39
C VAL A 345 -19.04 46.62 -19.48
N ARG A 346 -18.39 47.71 -19.87
CA ARG A 346 -17.39 47.67 -20.94
C ARG A 346 -16.17 46.84 -20.54
N GLU A 347 -15.64 47.04 -19.33
CA GLU A 347 -14.50 46.30 -18.84
C GLU A 347 -14.82 44.80 -18.75
N LEU A 348 -15.98 44.41 -18.19
CA LEU A 348 -16.35 43.01 -17.98
C LEU A 348 -16.72 42.27 -19.25
N PHE A 349 -17.48 42.89 -20.17
CA PHE A 349 -18.04 42.20 -21.35
C PHE A 349 -17.29 42.51 -22.65
N GLU A 350 -16.39 43.49 -22.68
CA GLU A 350 -15.58 43.84 -23.86
C GLU A 350 -14.11 43.52 -23.68
N GLU A 351 -13.51 43.94 -22.56
CA GLU A 351 -12.06 43.86 -22.36
C GLU A 351 -11.63 42.57 -21.66
N ARG A 352 -12.42 42.08 -20.68
CA ARG A 352 -12.02 41.01 -19.78
C ARG A 352 -12.97 39.78 -19.78
N LEU A 353 -13.93 39.70 -20.71
CA LEU A 353 -14.86 38.57 -20.73
C LEU A 353 -14.13 37.22 -20.91
N ALA A 354 -13.06 37.21 -21.67
CA ALA A 354 -12.25 36.01 -21.89
C ALA A 354 -11.44 35.57 -20.65
N ASP A 355 -11.33 36.41 -19.63
CA ASP A 355 -10.66 36.08 -18.37
C ASP A 355 -11.56 35.24 -17.45
N PHE A 356 -12.87 35.17 -17.72
CA PHE A 356 -13.82 34.38 -16.97
C PHE A 356 -14.03 33.00 -17.60
N ASP A 357 -14.14 32.00 -16.77
CA ASP A 357 -14.45 30.62 -17.17
C ASP A 357 -15.98 30.37 -17.21
N LEU A 358 -16.71 31.02 -16.32
CA LEU A 358 -18.18 30.90 -16.20
C LEU A 358 -18.82 32.26 -15.91
N VAL A 359 -19.92 32.54 -16.61
CA VAL A 359 -20.80 33.67 -16.36
C VAL A 359 -22.12 33.16 -15.82
N ILE A 360 -22.54 33.65 -14.67
CA ILE A 360 -23.84 33.29 -14.02
C ILE A 360 -24.74 34.52 -14.01
N PHE A 361 -25.94 34.42 -14.61
CA PHE A 361 -27.01 35.37 -14.41
C PHE A 361 -28.00 34.83 -13.43
N ASP A 362 -28.19 35.49 -12.30
CA ASP A 362 -29.18 35.15 -11.30
C ASP A 362 -30.32 36.19 -11.32
N ARG A 363 -31.54 35.78 -11.66
CA ARG A 363 -32.72 36.65 -11.74
C ARG A 363 -32.48 37.94 -12.52
N TYR A 364 -31.81 37.81 -13.65
CA TYR A 364 -31.42 38.97 -14.45
C TYR A 364 -32.51 39.36 -15.45
N THR A 365 -32.89 40.66 -15.47
CA THR A 365 -33.78 41.24 -16.46
C THR A 365 -32.97 42.10 -17.42
N ARG A 366 -33.21 41.96 -18.71
CA ARG A 366 -32.64 42.84 -19.74
C ARG A 366 -33.19 44.26 -19.55
N ARG A 367 -32.37 45.09 -18.94
CA ARG A 367 -32.57 46.53 -18.81
C ARG A 367 -31.49 47.22 -19.64
N SER A 368 -31.59 48.51 -19.87
CA SER A 368 -30.58 49.27 -20.64
C SER A 368 -29.16 49.24 -20.08
N LEU A 369 -28.91 48.51 -18.99
CA LEU A 369 -27.59 48.40 -18.33
C LEU A 369 -26.57 47.58 -19.14
N VAL A 370 -27.02 46.50 -19.81
CA VAL A 370 -26.17 45.69 -20.69
C VAL A 370 -26.71 45.79 -22.09
N PRO A 371 -26.10 46.58 -22.99
CA PRO A 371 -26.50 46.71 -24.39
C PRO A 371 -26.48 45.39 -25.14
N GLY A 372 -27.31 45.24 -26.19
CA GLY A 372 -27.42 44.04 -27.00
C GLY A 372 -26.05 43.53 -27.56
N LEU A 373 -25.19 44.45 -27.94
CA LEU A 373 -23.83 44.14 -28.44
C LEU A 373 -23.02 43.31 -27.46
N PHE A 374 -23.12 43.57 -26.14
CA PHE A 374 -22.38 42.79 -25.13
C PHE A 374 -22.99 41.40 -24.94
N LEU A 375 -24.30 41.24 -25.14
CA LEU A 375 -24.97 39.94 -25.13
C LEU A 375 -24.61 39.12 -26.38
N GLU A 376 -24.38 39.75 -27.53
CA GLU A 376 -23.81 39.10 -28.72
C GLU A 376 -22.36 38.56 -28.45
N ARG A 377 -21.55 39.38 -27.81
CA ARG A 377 -20.18 38.96 -27.43
C ARG A 377 -20.23 37.80 -26.41
N LEU A 378 -21.16 37.84 -25.47
CA LEU A 378 -21.31 36.74 -24.52
C LEU A 378 -21.79 35.46 -25.23
N SER A 379 -22.68 35.57 -26.25
CA SER A 379 -23.05 34.44 -27.08
C SER A 379 -21.84 33.86 -27.83
N ALA A 380 -21.00 34.72 -28.41
CA ALA A 380 -19.74 34.32 -29.07
C ALA A 380 -18.75 33.68 -28.06
N TYR A 381 -18.64 34.25 -26.86
CA TYR A 381 -17.82 33.68 -25.77
C TYR A 381 -18.23 32.24 -25.45
N VAL A 382 -19.54 31.98 -25.29
CA VAL A 382 -20.05 30.62 -25.05
C VAL A 382 -19.67 29.68 -26.19
N ARG A 383 -19.90 30.07 -27.45
CA ARG A 383 -19.56 29.23 -28.62
C ARG A 383 -18.07 28.92 -28.71
N ASN A 384 -17.22 29.84 -28.25
CA ASN A 384 -15.77 29.68 -28.27
C ASN A 384 -15.19 28.86 -27.09
N GLY A 385 -16.04 28.36 -26.18
CA GLY A 385 -15.60 27.48 -25.09
C GLY A 385 -15.93 27.99 -23.68
N GLY A 386 -16.51 29.19 -23.55
CA GLY A 386 -16.95 29.71 -22.27
C GLY A 386 -18.23 29.03 -21.75
N ALA A 387 -18.56 29.28 -20.50
CA ALA A 387 -19.73 28.69 -19.85
C ALA A 387 -20.74 29.75 -19.43
N LEU A 388 -22.06 29.40 -19.56
CA LEU A 388 -23.16 30.27 -19.17
C LEU A 388 -24.13 29.50 -18.27
N LEU A 389 -24.50 30.08 -17.13
CA LEU A 389 -25.56 29.58 -16.24
C LEU A 389 -26.62 30.66 -16.03
N LEU A 390 -27.88 30.32 -16.28
CA LEU A 390 -29.01 31.15 -15.95
C LEU A 390 -29.79 30.56 -14.78
N SER A 391 -29.93 31.28 -13.69
CA SER A 391 -30.84 31.00 -12.59
C SER A 391 -32.09 31.90 -12.80
N ALA A 392 -33.13 31.32 -13.39
CA ALA A 392 -34.29 32.06 -13.89
C ALA A 392 -35.33 32.28 -12.80
N GLY A 393 -35.70 33.54 -12.59
CA GLY A 393 -36.88 33.96 -11.83
C GLY A 393 -38.05 34.38 -12.72
N PRO A 394 -39.11 34.99 -12.16
CA PRO A 394 -40.27 35.47 -12.92
C PRO A 394 -39.92 36.42 -14.07
N GLU A 395 -38.80 37.11 -13.97
CA GLU A 395 -38.26 38.05 -14.96
C GLU A 395 -37.96 37.37 -16.30
N PHE A 396 -37.61 36.10 -16.27
CA PHE A 396 -37.31 35.30 -17.46
C PHE A 396 -38.56 35.03 -18.32
N ALA A 397 -39.78 35.07 -17.72
CA ALA A 397 -41.05 34.99 -18.44
C ALA A 397 -41.55 36.35 -18.96
N GLY A 398 -40.92 37.46 -18.57
CA GLY A 398 -41.36 38.81 -18.94
C GLY A 398 -40.75 39.35 -20.23
N ALA A 399 -41.23 40.52 -20.69
CA ALA A 399 -40.74 41.21 -21.90
C ALA A 399 -39.25 41.62 -21.85
N GLY A 400 -38.65 41.60 -20.68
CA GLY A 400 -37.19 41.80 -20.49
C GLY A 400 -36.39 40.54 -20.43
N SER A 401 -36.90 39.43 -20.90
CA SER A 401 -36.24 38.12 -20.86
C SER A 401 -34.93 38.11 -21.65
N LEU A 402 -33.91 37.43 -21.08
CA LEU A 402 -32.69 37.13 -21.81
C LEU A 402 -32.96 36.19 -23.00
N ALA A 403 -34.03 35.42 -22.98
CA ALA A 403 -34.46 34.59 -24.12
C ALA A 403 -34.90 35.40 -25.33
N GLU A 404 -35.25 36.70 -25.18
CA GLU A 404 -35.55 37.63 -26.26
C GLU A 404 -34.33 38.49 -26.65
N SER A 405 -33.13 38.03 -26.41
CA SER A 405 -31.87 38.74 -26.68
C SER A 405 -30.98 37.90 -27.62
N PRO A 406 -29.83 38.41 -28.07
CA PRO A 406 -28.88 37.63 -28.85
C PRO A 406 -28.41 36.34 -28.15
N LEU A 407 -28.61 36.20 -26.82
CA LEU A 407 -28.31 34.97 -26.07
C LEU A 407 -29.27 33.80 -26.39
N THR A 408 -30.39 34.05 -27.08
CA THR A 408 -31.35 32.98 -27.53
C THR A 408 -30.59 31.85 -28.25
N SER A 409 -29.54 32.17 -28.99
CA SER A 409 -28.75 31.19 -29.72
C SER A 409 -27.96 30.22 -28.83
N VAL A 410 -27.79 30.52 -27.55
CA VAL A 410 -27.02 29.72 -26.58
C VAL A 410 -27.86 29.35 -25.34
N ILE A 411 -29.11 29.78 -25.26
CA ILE A 411 -30.04 29.41 -24.18
C ILE A 411 -30.89 28.20 -24.66
N PRO A 412 -30.90 27.07 -23.90
CA PRO A 412 -31.58 25.85 -24.34
C PRO A 412 -33.09 25.85 -24.26
N VAL A 413 -33.71 26.87 -23.69
CA VAL A 413 -35.16 26.93 -23.43
C VAL A 413 -35.78 28.21 -23.93
N GLN A 414 -37.07 28.17 -24.27
CA GLN A 414 -37.91 29.33 -24.61
C GLN A 414 -39.04 29.46 -23.58
N PRO A 415 -39.12 30.58 -22.81
CA PRO A 415 -40.18 30.78 -21.85
C PRO A 415 -41.54 30.96 -22.55
N THR A 416 -42.63 30.44 -21.94
CA THR A 416 -43.98 30.58 -22.45
C THR A 416 -44.65 31.91 -22.06
N GLY A 417 -43.96 32.75 -21.31
CA GLY A 417 -44.53 33.99 -20.77
C GLY A 417 -45.24 33.78 -19.40
N ARG A 418 -45.22 32.59 -18.84
CA ARG A 418 -45.91 32.25 -17.60
C ARG A 418 -44.96 31.84 -16.49
N THR A 419 -45.26 32.31 -15.28
CA THR A 419 -44.64 31.83 -14.03
C THR A 419 -45.72 31.12 -13.22
N VAL A 420 -45.45 29.84 -12.88
CA VAL A 420 -46.37 29.03 -12.09
C VAL A 420 -45.89 29.08 -10.62
N ARG A 421 -46.79 29.56 -9.75
CA ARG A 421 -46.60 29.61 -8.30
C ARG A 421 -47.40 28.47 -7.66
N SER A 422 -46.75 27.40 -7.31
CA SER A 422 -47.31 26.23 -6.64
C SER A 422 -46.21 25.50 -5.88
N ARG A 423 -46.59 24.86 -4.78
CA ARG A 423 -45.68 23.96 -4.08
C ARG A 423 -45.59 22.64 -4.86
N PHE A 424 -44.37 22.19 -5.16
CA PHE A 424 -44.11 20.91 -5.83
C PHE A 424 -42.73 20.37 -5.42
N VAL A 425 -42.54 19.07 -5.44
CA VAL A 425 -41.28 18.42 -5.26
C VAL A 425 -40.66 18.22 -6.65
N PRO A 426 -39.44 18.75 -6.91
CA PRO A 426 -38.76 18.50 -8.18
C PRO A 426 -38.31 17.04 -8.27
N GLY A 427 -38.39 16.45 -9.46
CA GLY A 427 -37.95 15.10 -9.75
C GLY A 427 -36.89 15.06 -10.84
N LEU A 428 -36.22 13.90 -11.00
CA LEU A 428 -35.28 13.67 -12.09
C LEU A 428 -36.04 13.22 -13.35
N ASP A 429 -35.58 13.70 -14.50
CA ASP A 429 -35.91 13.14 -15.80
C ASP A 429 -35.28 11.75 -15.96
N PRO A 430 -35.80 10.83 -16.76
CA PRO A 430 -35.15 9.55 -17.05
C PRO A 430 -33.69 9.67 -17.46
N VAL A 431 -33.32 10.70 -18.23
CA VAL A 431 -31.92 11.01 -18.55
C VAL A 431 -31.17 11.54 -17.35
N GLY A 432 -31.82 12.25 -16.43
CA GLY A 432 -31.22 12.78 -15.21
C GLY A 432 -30.70 11.70 -14.26
N PHE A 433 -31.27 10.49 -14.27
CA PHE A 433 -30.74 9.36 -13.51
C PHE A 433 -29.41 8.83 -14.05
N ARG A 434 -29.07 9.14 -15.30
CA ARG A 434 -27.83 8.69 -15.97
C ARG A 434 -26.77 9.80 -16.07
N HIS A 435 -27.22 11.07 -16.10
CA HIS A 435 -26.40 12.23 -16.32
C HIS A 435 -25.51 12.52 -15.09
N PRO A 436 -24.17 12.71 -15.23
CA PRO A 436 -23.25 12.84 -14.09
C PRO A 436 -23.56 14.02 -13.15
N VAL A 437 -24.26 15.05 -13.63
CA VAL A 437 -24.66 16.19 -12.80
C VAL A 437 -25.73 15.78 -11.77
N THR A 438 -26.65 14.89 -12.13
CA THR A 438 -27.84 14.56 -11.31
C THR A 438 -27.89 13.10 -10.88
N ALA A 439 -27.15 12.20 -11.52
CA ALA A 439 -27.07 10.79 -11.12
C ALA A 439 -26.54 10.66 -9.67
N ASP A 440 -27.09 9.72 -8.94
CA ASP A 440 -26.67 9.42 -7.55
C ASP A 440 -26.69 10.65 -6.61
N LEU A 441 -27.57 11.64 -6.86
CA LEU A 441 -27.80 12.70 -5.88
C LEU A 441 -28.43 12.11 -4.62
N PRO A 442 -28.05 12.56 -3.42
CA PRO A 442 -28.67 12.09 -2.18
C PRO A 442 -30.18 12.22 -2.23
N ASP A 443 -30.89 11.19 -1.79
CA ASP A 443 -32.35 11.15 -1.68
C ASP A 443 -33.12 11.38 -3.01
N SER A 444 -32.48 11.11 -4.15
CA SER A 444 -33.05 11.31 -5.49
C SER A 444 -34.19 10.34 -5.85
N GLY A 445 -34.39 9.30 -5.04
CA GLY A 445 -35.34 8.24 -5.36
C GLY A 445 -34.85 7.34 -6.51
N THR A 446 -35.79 6.70 -7.16
CA THR A 446 -35.58 5.88 -8.37
C THR A 446 -36.57 6.30 -9.45
N GLN A 447 -36.53 5.69 -10.65
CA GLN A 447 -37.52 5.97 -11.70
C GLN A 447 -38.96 5.68 -11.23
N ASP A 448 -39.12 4.74 -10.30
CA ASP A 448 -40.46 4.34 -9.78
C ASP A 448 -40.78 4.98 -8.42
N GLN A 449 -39.85 5.64 -7.78
CA GLN A 449 -39.99 6.25 -6.46
C GLN A 449 -39.62 7.73 -6.52
N PRO A 450 -40.52 8.65 -6.11
CA PRO A 450 -40.21 10.07 -6.09
C PRO A 450 -39.10 10.39 -5.10
N PRO A 451 -38.29 11.46 -5.33
CA PRO A 451 -37.28 11.90 -4.40
C PRO A 451 -37.88 12.38 -3.07
N SER A 452 -37.14 12.24 -1.99
CA SER A 452 -37.50 12.74 -0.65
C SER A 452 -37.09 14.19 -0.43
N TRP A 453 -36.96 14.97 -1.49
CA TRP A 453 -36.49 16.35 -1.43
C TRP A 453 -37.54 17.32 -0.95
N GLY A 454 -37.13 18.42 -0.35
CA GLY A 454 -37.99 19.53 -0.01
C GLY A 454 -38.61 20.21 -1.24
N ALA A 455 -39.81 20.71 -1.08
CA ALA A 455 -40.58 21.31 -2.16
C ALA A 455 -40.03 22.68 -2.60
N TRP A 456 -40.17 22.99 -3.89
CA TRP A 456 -40.03 24.33 -4.46
C TRP A 456 -41.37 25.04 -4.52
N LEU A 457 -41.36 26.35 -4.67
CA LEU A 457 -42.59 27.18 -4.56
C LEU A 457 -43.00 27.81 -5.87
N GLN A 458 -42.09 27.92 -6.83
CA GLN A 458 -42.41 28.49 -8.15
C GLN A 458 -41.43 28.01 -9.22
N TYR A 459 -41.85 28.03 -10.47
CA TYR A 459 -41.03 27.83 -11.64
C TYR A 459 -41.50 28.67 -12.83
N VAL A 460 -40.56 28.94 -13.75
CA VAL A 460 -40.88 29.55 -15.05
C VAL A 460 -41.24 28.45 -16.02
N GLU A 461 -42.44 28.54 -16.60
CA GLU A 461 -42.88 27.60 -17.64
C GLU A 461 -42.11 27.88 -18.93
N ALA A 462 -41.48 26.88 -19.47
CA ALA A 462 -40.66 26.98 -20.67
C ALA A 462 -40.72 25.70 -21.50
N ASN A 463 -40.49 25.83 -22.80
CA ASN A 463 -40.37 24.72 -23.72
C ASN A 463 -38.87 24.48 -23.98
N PRO A 464 -38.35 23.24 -23.84
CA PRO A 464 -37.02 22.92 -24.29
C PRO A 464 -36.89 23.12 -25.80
N ALA A 465 -35.99 23.99 -26.21
CA ALA A 465 -35.72 24.25 -27.62
C ALA A 465 -34.53 23.35 -28.10
N ARG A 466 -33.59 23.10 -27.21
CA ARG A 466 -32.38 22.34 -27.45
C ARG A 466 -31.90 21.73 -26.12
N GLY A 467 -30.84 20.92 -26.17
CA GLY A 467 -30.18 20.37 -25.00
C GLY A 467 -30.96 19.25 -24.32
N THR A 468 -30.53 18.94 -23.11
CA THR A 468 -31.03 17.79 -22.31
C THR A 468 -31.67 18.27 -21.02
N THR A 469 -32.90 17.85 -20.78
CA THR A 469 -33.59 18.09 -19.50
C THR A 469 -33.17 17.07 -18.48
N LEU A 470 -32.74 17.52 -17.31
CA LEU A 470 -32.29 16.65 -16.22
C LEU A 470 -33.27 16.59 -15.05
N MET A 471 -33.99 17.67 -14.82
CA MET A 471 -34.99 17.74 -13.75
C MET A 471 -36.31 18.29 -14.28
N ARG A 472 -37.42 17.77 -13.73
CA ARG A 472 -38.80 18.15 -14.10
C ARG A 472 -39.67 18.36 -12.87
N THR A 473 -40.77 19.08 -13.09
CA THR A 473 -41.88 19.10 -12.16
C THR A 473 -42.68 17.80 -12.27
N PRO A 474 -43.58 17.47 -11.30
CA PRO A 474 -44.53 16.36 -11.44
C PRO A 474 -45.48 16.47 -12.63
N ARG A 475 -45.55 17.64 -13.27
CA ARG A 475 -46.34 17.91 -14.48
C ARG A 475 -45.49 17.95 -15.75
N GLU A 476 -44.35 17.32 -15.72
CA GLU A 476 -43.40 17.19 -16.83
C GLU A 476 -42.79 18.53 -17.34
N ALA A 477 -43.02 19.66 -16.66
CA ALA A 477 -42.37 20.90 -17.04
C ALA A 477 -40.87 20.88 -16.66
N PRO A 478 -39.94 21.32 -17.55
CA PRO A 478 -38.51 21.33 -17.30
C PRO A 478 -38.14 22.25 -16.15
N LEU A 479 -37.14 21.84 -15.35
CA LEU A 479 -36.58 22.64 -14.24
C LEU A 479 -35.06 22.90 -14.40
N LEU A 480 -34.33 21.93 -14.91
CA LEU A 480 -32.90 22.02 -15.20
C LEU A 480 -32.65 21.49 -16.61
N VAL A 481 -32.13 22.36 -17.48
CA VAL A 481 -31.83 22.02 -18.88
C VAL A 481 -30.38 22.42 -19.18
N LEU A 482 -29.63 21.49 -19.75
CA LEU A 482 -28.23 21.65 -20.12
C LEU A 482 -28.08 21.58 -21.64
N GLU A 483 -27.10 22.32 -22.19
CA GLU A 483 -26.77 22.30 -23.62
C GLU A 483 -25.26 22.41 -23.83
N ARG A 484 -24.75 21.63 -24.77
CA ARG A 484 -23.43 21.84 -25.36
C ARG A 484 -23.56 22.75 -26.56
N VAL A 485 -22.90 23.90 -26.50
CA VAL A 485 -22.99 24.93 -27.55
C VAL A 485 -21.63 25.03 -28.23
N GLU A 486 -21.44 24.36 -29.35
CA GLU A 486 -20.18 24.27 -30.06
C GLU A 486 -19.03 23.81 -29.13
N LYS A 487 -18.12 24.71 -28.73
CA LYS A 487 -17.04 24.41 -27.82
C LYS A 487 -17.38 24.64 -26.34
N GLY A 488 -18.42 25.41 -26.05
CA GLY A 488 -18.82 25.78 -24.71
C GLY A 488 -20.06 25.07 -24.21
N ARG A 489 -20.58 25.51 -23.07
CA ARG A 489 -21.73 24.91 -22.40
C ARG A 489 -22.65 25.94 -21.80
N SER A 490 -23.93 25.64 -21.82
CA SER A 490 -24.91 26.46 -21.16
C SER A 490 -25.89 25.64 -20.32
N ALA A 491 -26.42 26.26 -19.26
CA ALA A 491 -27.42 25.65 -18.41
C ALA A 491 -28.45 26.67 -17.95
N VAL A 492 -29.68 26.21 -17.78
CA VAL A 492 -30.77 27.00 -17.23
C VAL A 492 -31.44 26.25 -16.09
N ILE A 493 -31.55 26.90 -14.93
CA ILE A 493 -32.39 26.49 -13.81
C ILE A 493 -33.67 27.35 -13.87
N LEU A 494 -34.83 26.74 -14.09
CA LEU A 494 -36.10 27.41 -14.30
C LEU A 494 -36.85 27.72 -12.98
N SER A 495 -36.12 27.88 -11.90
CA SER A 495 -36.66 28.29 -10.59
C SER A 495 -35.60 29.05 -9.81
N ASP A 496 -36.04 30.13 -9.16
CA ASP A 496 -35.22 30.90 -8.22
C ASP A 496 -35.41 30.44 -6.75
N THR A 497 -36.10 29.32 -6.52
CA THR A 497 -36.40 28.82 -5.16
C THR A 497 -35.49 27.69 -4.70
N LEU A 498 -34.47 27.29 -5.49
CA LEU A 498 -33.48 26.27 -5.14
C LEU A 498 -32.77 26.52 -3.80
N TRP A 499 -32.61 27.80 -3.40
CA TRP A 499 -32.00 28.18 -2.13
C TRP A 499 -32.72 27.67 -0.88
N LEU A 500 -34.05 27.31 -1.02
CA LEU A 500 -34.85 26.71 0.05
C LEU A 500 -34.21 25.40 0.57
N TRP A 501 -33.61 24.63 -0.32
CA TRP A 501 -32.92 23.39 0.05
C TRP A 501 -31.78 23.67 0.99
N ALA A 502 -31.00 24.74 0.78
CA ALA A 502 -29.90 25.12 1.67
C ALA A 502 -30.36 25.54 3.08
N ARG A 503 -31.65 25.88 3.22
CA ARG A 503 -32.27 26.27 4.50
C ARG A 503 -32.93 25.11 5.22
N GLY A 504 -32.91 23.89 4.63
CA GLY A 504 -33.59 22.72 5.18
C GLY A 504 -35.12 22.82 5.09
N TRP A 505 -35.65 23.70 4.23
CA TRP A 505 -37.11 23.85 4.03
C TRP A 505 -37.68 22.52 3.56
N ASP A 506 -38.75 22.07 4.24
CA ASP A 506 -39.50 20.87 3.90
C ASP A 506 -38.65 19.61 3.75
N GLY A 507 -37.58 19.50 4.58
CA GLY A 507 -36.60 18.43 4.54
C GLY A 507 -35.30 18.78 3.80
N GLY A 508 -35.29 19.92 3.06
CA GLY A 508 -34.09 20.33 2.29
C GLY A 508 -33.89 19.52 1.02
N GLY A 509 -32.67 19.54 0.51
CA GLY A 509 -32.25 18.81 -0.69
C GLY A 509 -30.79 19.01 -1.02
N PRO A 510 -30.25 18.32 -2.04
CA PRO A 510 -28.83 18.29 -2.37
C PRO A 510 -28.35 19.53 -3.14
N GLN A 511 -28.71 20.75 -2.69
CA GLN A 511 -28.37 21.99 -3.39
C GLN A 511 -26.89 22.14 -3.67
N ALA A 512 -26.09 21.98 -2.63
CA ALA A 512 -24.64 22.20 -2.74
C ALA A 512 -24.00 21.23 -3.72
N GLU A 513 -24.37 19.97 -3.64
CA GLU A 513 -23.83 18.93 -4.52
C GLU A 513 -24.30 19.11 -5.97
N LEU A 514 -25.59 19.39 -6.17
CA LEU A 514 -26.15 19.68 -7.50
C LEU A 514 -25.43 20.87 -8.16
N LEU A 515 -25.31 21.98 -7.45
CA LEU A 515 -24.68 23.18 -8.00
C LEU A 515 -23.17 23.01 -8.21
N ARG A 516 -22.48 22.31 -7.31
CA ARG A 516 -21.07 21.97 -7.48
C ARG A 516 -20.86 21.14 -8.75
N ARG A 517 -21.64 20.09 -8.95
CA ARG A 517 -21.56 19.25 -10.16
C ARG A 517 -21.93 20.04 -11.41
N LEU A 518 -22.96 20.88 -11.33
CA LEU A 518 -23.39 21.73 -12.45
C LEU A 518 -22.30 22.71 -12.88
N VAL A 519 -21.68 23.40 -11.92
CA VAL A 519 -20.57 24.32 -12.18
C VAL A 519 -19.39 23.56 -12.81
N ASN A 520 -18.97 22.42 -12.24
CA ASN A 520 -17.88 21.62 -12.77
C ASN A 520 -18.20 21.05 -14.17
N TRP A 521 -19.46 20.65 -14.42
CA TRP A 521 -19.88 20.24 -15.78
C TRP A 521 -19.77 21.40 -16.75
N LEU A 522 -20.23 22.60 -16.38
CA LEU A 522 -20.10 23.81 -17.22
C LEU A 522 -18.66 24.14 -17.54
N LEU A 523 -17.74 23.91 -16.61
CA LEU A 523 -16.31 24.08 -16.77
C LEU A 523 -15.62 22.95 -17.57
N ALA A 524 -16.38 22.02 -18.12
CA ALA A 524 -15.88 20.88 -18.87
C ALA A 524 -14.91 20.01 -18.06
N GLU A 525 -15.21 19.76 -16.77
CA GLU A 525 -14.42 18.85 -15.95
C GLU A 525 -14.55 17.41 -16.47
N PRO A 526 -13.44 16.71 -16.77
CA PRO A 526 -13.49 15.39 -17.40
C PRO A 526 -14.27 14.33 -16.62
N ALA A 527 -14.31 14.41 -15.28
CA ALA A 527 -15.06 13.49 -14.44
C ALA A 527 -16.56 13.58 -14.61
N LEU A 528 -17.08 14.68 -15.17
CA LEU A 528 -18.50 14.95 -15.39
C LEU A 528 -18.91 14.91 -16.86
N GLU A 529 -18.07 14.33 -17.73
CA GLU A 529 -18.46 14.06 -19.11
C GLU A 529 -19.57 13.00 -19.16
N GLU A 530 -20.56 13.22 -20.03
CA GLU A 530 -21.74 12.33 -20.17
C GLU A 530 -21.36 10.97 -20.72
N GLU A 531 -20.43 11.00 -21.66
CA GLU A 531 -19.88 9.81 -22.28
C GLU A 531 -18.41 9.71 -21.88
N SER A 532 -18.06 8.78 -21.01
CA SER A 532 -16.69 8.63 -20.51
C SER A 532 -16.30 7.17 -20.35
N LEU A 533 -15.02 6.91 -20.61
CA LEU A 533 -14.32 5.69 -20.25
C LEU A 533 -13.22 6.08 -19.26
N HIS A 534 -13.14 5.40 -18.15
CA HIS A 534 -12.15 5.64 -17.11
C HIS A 534 -11.56 4.31 -16.64
N ALA A 535 -10.27 4.26 -16.42
CA ALA A 535 -9.59 3.12 -15.82
C ALA A 535 -8.66 3.60 -14.72
N ALA A 536 -8.74 2.96 -13.58
CA ALA A 536 -7.88 3.22 -12.44
C ALA A 536 -7.32 1.90 -11.91
N ILE A 537 -6.04 1.84 -11.63
CA ILE A 537 -5.36 0.68 -11.05
C ILE A 537 -5.10 0.98 -9.57
N ALA A 538 -5.58 0.10 -8.71
CA ALA A 538 -5.34 0.19 -7.28
C ALA A 538 -3.88 -0.22 -6.99
N PRO A 539 -3.04 0.65 -6.43
CA PRO A 539 -1.61 0.38 -6.26
C PRO A 539 -1.33 -0.79 -5.30
N ASP A 540 -2.23 -1.01 -4.32
CA ASP A 540 -2.06 -2.05 -3.30
C ASP A 540 -2.37 -3.46 -3.82
N THR A 541 -3.36 -3.57 -4.75
CA THR A 541 -3.87 -4.87 -5.20
C THR A 541 -3.52 -5.17 -6.65
N GLY A 542 -3.08 -4.18 -7.43
CA GLY A 542 -2.86 -4.32 -8.87
C GLY A 542 -4.15 -4.57 -9.65
N ILE A 543 -5.34 -4.31 -9.07
CA ILE A 543 -6.62 -4.50 -9.73
C ILE A 543 -6.99 -3.23 -10.49
N MET A 544 -7.19 -3.36 -11.79
CA MET A 544 -7.70 -2.31 -12.65
C MET A 544 -9.22 -2.33 -12.66
N THR A 545 -9.82 -1.22 -12.28
CA THR A 545 -11.26 -0.97 -12.38
C THR A 545 -11.55 -0.10 -13.59
N ILE A 546 -12.29 -0.63 -14.55
CA ILE A 546 -12.69 0.07 -15.76
C ILE A 546 -14.15 0.45 -15.62
N THR A 547 -14.47 1.73 -15.78
CA THR A 547 -15.83 2.28 -15.68
C THR A 547 -16.18 2.99 -16.97
N ARG A 548 -17.27 2.59 -17.61
CA ARG A 548 -17.88 3.28 -18.74
C ARG A 548 -19.16 3.99 -18.31
N ARG A 549 -19.30 5.24 -18.70
CA ARG A 549 -20.53 6.00 -18.51
C ARG A 549 -21.12 6.37 -19.86
N SER A 550 -22.45 6.26 -20.01
CA SER A 550 -23.19 6.65 -21.21
C SER A 550 -24.62 7.09 -20.88
N LEU A 551 -25.12 8.11 -21.56
CA LEU A 551 -26.51 8.53 -21.43
C LEU A 551 -27.49 7.58 -22.14
N SER A 552 -27.04 6.90 -23.19
CA SER A 552 -27.82 5.91 -23.94
C SER A 552 -27.50 4.50 -23.48
N ASP A 553 -28.42 3.58 -23.62
CA ASP A 553 -28.17 2.16 -23.44
C ASP A 553 -27.22 1.70 -24.56
N PRO A 554 -26.10 1.03 -24.21
CA PRO A 554 -25.19 0.53 -25.22
C PRO A 554 -25.91 -0.53 -26.08
N PRO A 555 -25.61 -0.59 -27.39
CA PRO A 555 -26.09 -1.68 -28.23
C PRO A 555 -25.67 -3.02 -27.65
N ALA A 556 -26.55 -4.04 -27.75
CA ALA A 556 -26.35 -5.36 -27.14
C ALA A 556 -25.03 -6.07 -27.48
N ASN A 557 -24.33 -5.66 -28.52
CA ASN A 557 -23.04 -6.17 -28.96
C ASN A 557 -21.82 -5.34 -28.51
N ARG A 558 -21.99 -4.29 -27.71
CA ARG A 558 -20.92 -3.36 -27.25
C ARG A 558 -20.70 -3.38 -25.73
N HIS A 559 -20.81 -4.53 -25.10
CA HIS A 559 -20.50 -4.66 -23.68
C HIS A 559 -19.02 -5.02 -23.41
N GLY A 560 -18.21 -5.13 -24.44
CA GLY A 560 -16.79 -5.49 -24.33
C GLY A 560 -15.86 -4.27 -24.37
N VAL A 561 -14.79 -4.34 -23.60
CA VAL A 561 -13.63 -3.45 -23.71
C VAL A 561 -12.40 -4.25 -24.02
N THR A 562 -11.54 -3.76 -24.92
CA THR A 562 -10.25 -4.34 -25.23
C THR A 562 -9.21 -3.70 -24.35
N ILE A 563 -8.53 -4.51 -23.56
CA ILE A 563 -7.46 -4.10 -22.65
C ILE A 563 -6.15 -4.53 -23.30
N THR A 564 -5.23 -3.60 -23.47
CA THR A 564 -3.88 -3.90 -23.98
C THR A 564 -2.90 -3.67 -22.84
N ASP A 565 -2.13 -4.73 -22.53
CA ASP A 565 -1.09 -4.68 -21.51
C ASP A 565 0.16 -3.91 -21.98
N PRO A 566 1.12 -3.63 -21.10
CA PRO A 566 2.37 -2.96 -21.49
C PRO A 566 3.24 -3.71 -22.50
N ASP A 567 3.04 -5.02 -22.66
CA ASP A 567 3.74 -5.87 -23.65
C ASP A 567 3.03 -5.91 -25.02
N GLY A 568 1.81 -5.33 -25.11
CA GLY A 568 1.00 -5.30 -26.32
C GLY A 568 0.01 -6.45 -26.46
N ASN A 569 -0.10 -7.35 -25.48
CA ASN A 569 -1.10 -8.41 -25.50
C ASN A 569 -2.50 -7.83 -25.27
N GLN A 570 -3.49 -8.37 -25.95
CA GLN A 570 -4.86 -7.88 -25.87
C GLN A 570 -5.77 -8.91 -25.23
N VAL A 571 -6.57 -8.44 -24.27
CA VAL A 571 -7.62 -9.21 -23.61
C VAL A 571 -8.92 -8.44 -23.70
N THR A 572 -10.03 -9.15 -23.99
CA THR A 572 -11.37 -8.55 -24.02
C THR A 572 -12.08 -8.84 -22.69
N ALA A 573 -12.55 -7.81 -22.00
CA ALA A 573 -13.33 -7.93 -20.78
C ALA A 573 -14.78 -7.46 -21.04
N THR A 574 -15.75 -8.10 -20.39
CA THR A 574 -17.17 -7.73 -20.50
C THR A 574 -17.55 -6.80 -19.35
N LEU A 575 -18.15 -5.65 -19.70
CA LEU A 575 -18.67 -4.69 -18.74
C LEU A 575 -20.03 -5.14 -18.18
N HIS A 576 -20.26 -4.92 -16.90
CA HIS A 576 -21.50 -5.22 -16.20
C HIS A 576 -22.14 -3.92 -15.69
N THR A 577 -23.47 -3.79 -15.85
CA THR A 577 -24.21 -2.63 -15.37
C THR A 577 -24.22 -2.61 -13.85
N VAL A 578 -23.70 -1.54 -13.24
CA VAL A 578 -23.68 -1.30 -11.78
C VAL A 578 -24.69 -0.24 -11.35
N ALA A 579 -25.04 0.67 -12.25
CA ALA A 579 -26.06 1.70 -12.05
C ALA A 579 -26.59 2.18 -13.42
N PRO A 580 -27.72 2.88 -13.48
CA PRO A 580 -28.23 3.46 -14.72
C PRO A 580 -27.13 4.29 -15.42
N GLY A 581 -26.81 3.93 -16.68
CA GLY A 581 -25.78 4.59 -17.49
C GLY A 581 -24.34 4.38 -17.00
N ARG A 582 -24.08 3.46 -16.06
CA ARG A 582 -22.74 3.12 -15.57
C ARG A 582 -22.49 1.62 -15.61
N GLU A 583 -21.47 1.23 -16.33
CA GLU A 583 -20.99 -0.14 -16.44
C GLU A 583 -19.55 -0.24 -15.92
N GLN A 584 -19.20 -1.39 -15.37
CA GLN A 584 -17.91 -1.59 -14.74
C GLN A 584 -17.41 -3.03 -14.94
N VAL A 585 -16.08 -3.18 -15.00
CA VAL A 585 -15.37 -4.46 -14.91
C VAL A 585 -14.10 -4.29 -14.11
N GLN A 586 -13.71 -5.34 -13.42
CA GLN A 586 -12.43 -5.41 -12.72
C GLN A 586 -11.56 -6.50 -13.34
N THR A 587 -10.28 -6.23 -13.51
CA THR A 587 -9.29 -7.16 -14.06
C THR A 587 -7.93 -6.95 -13.39
N GLU A 588 -7.10 -7.95 -13.40
CA GLU A 588 -5.73 -7.83 -12.89
C GLU A 588 -4.86 -7.00 -13.85
N ALA A 589 -4.04 -6.10 -13.30
CA ALA A 589 -3.11 -5.25 -14.01
C ALA A 589 -1.79 -5.15 -13.23
N ALA A 590 -1.20 -6.30 -12.93
CA ALA A 590 -0.02 -6.41 -12.06
C ALA A 590 1.28 -5.95 -12.74
N GLN A 591 1.33 -5.91 -14.08
CA GLN A 591 2.53 -5.51 -14.82
C GLN A 591 2.73 -4.00 -14.77
N PRO A 592 3.95 -3.50 -14.46
CA PRO A 592 4.26 -2.08 -14.50
C PRO A 592 4.27 -1.54 -15.94
N GLY A 593 3.82 -0.30 -16.11
CA GLY A 593 3.82 0.35 -17.41
C GLY A 593 2.47 0.96 -17.78
N ILE A 594 2.32 1.29 -19.07
CA ILE A 594 1.10 1.88 -19.60
C ILE A 594 0.14 0.77 -20.05
N TRP A 595 -1.05 0.80 -19.50
CA TRP A 595 -2.19 0.01 -19.91
C TRP A 595 -3.11 0.84 -20.80
N SER A 596 -3.63 0.27 -21.87
CA SER A 596 -4.59 0.93 -22.75
C SER A 596 -5.93 0.19 -22.73
N VAL A 597 -7.01 0.95 -22.62
CA VAL A 597 -8.38 0.43 -22.64
C VAL A 597 -9.14 1.08 -23.77
N ASP A 598 -9.77 0.28 -24.61
CA ASP A 598 -10.53 0.69 -25.80
C ASP A 598 -11.92 0.07 -25.80
N ASP A 599 -12.97 0.92 -25.88
CA ASP A 599 -14.38 0.48 -25.96
C ASP A 599 -14.93 0.47 -27.42
N GLY A 600 -14.04 0.65 -28.41
CA GLY A 600 -14.36 0.77 -29.82
C GLY A 600 -14.81 2.17 -30.26
N SER A 601 -15.02 3.09 -29.32
CA SER A 601 -15.32 4.52 -29.59
C SER A 601 -14.28 5.42 -28.95
N ARG A 602 -13.70 5.01 -27.84
CA ARG A 602 -12.72 5.75 -27.05
C ARG A 602 -11.60 4.85 -26.59
N ARG A 603 -10.40 5.42 -26.65
CA ARG A 603 -9.20 4.80 -26.09
C ARG A 603 -8.64 5.69 -25.01
N ILE A 604 -8.42 5.11 -23.86
CA ILE A 604 -7.75 5.74 -22.73
C ILE A 604 -6.52 4.94 -22.33
N VAL A 605 -5.65 5.59 -21.58
CA VAL A 605 -4.47 4.96 -20.97
C VAL A 605 -4.50 5.18 -19.47
N THR A 606 -3.97 4.21 -18.74
CA THR A 606 -3.73 4.31 -17.30
C THR A 606 -2.34 3.78 -16.99
N ALA A 607 -1.77 4.21 -15.87
CA ALA A 607 -0.46 3.78 -15.42
C ALA A 607 -0.61 2.69 -14.35
N SER A 608 0.15 1.60 -14.50
CA SER A 608 0.54 0.77 -13.37
C SER A 608 1.96 1.20 -13.00
N GLU A 609 2.10 1.82 -11.85
CA GLU A 609 3.41 2.16 -11.32
C GLU A 609 4.18 0.85 -11.09
N THR A 610 5.48 0.88 -11.35
CA THR A 610 6.37 -0.10 -10.75
C THR A 610 6.20 0.12 -9.26
N GLY A 611 5.41 -0.74 -8.61
CA GLY A 611 5.02 -0.50 -7.23
C GLY A 611 6.24 -0.13 -6.40
N THR A 612 6.07 0.76 -5.45
CA THR A 612 7.08 1.13 -4.44
C THR A 612 7.52 -0.07 -3.59
N SER A 613 7.15 -1.29 -4.01
CA SER A 613 7.61 -2.51 -3.37
C SER A 613 9.14 -2.58 -3.48
N PRO A 614 9.84 -2.60 -2.35
CA PRO A 614 11.30 -2.76 -2.31
C PRO A 614 11.79 -3.98 -3.10
N GLU A 615 10.98 -5.01 -3.23
CA GLU A 615 11.22 -6.25 -3.99
C GLU A 615 11.54 -6.02 -5.47
N ARG A 616 10.91 -5.00 -6.06
CA ARG A 616 11.08 -4.65 -7.48
C ARG A 616 12.17 -3.62 -7.73
N THR A 617 12.76 -3.09 -6.64
CA THR A 617 13.83 -2.11 -6.75
C THR A 617 15.16 -2.72 -7.18
N SER A 618 15.43 -3.98 -6.87
CA SER A 618 16.62 -4.70 -7.31
C SER A 618 16.28 -6.15 -7.53
N LEU A 619 16.47 -6.63 -8.76
CA LEU A 619 16.16 -8.00 -9.15
C LEU A 619 17.40 -8.89 -9.26
N ILE A 620 18.59 -8.34 -8.99
CA ILE A 620 19.85 -9.09 -9.01
C ILE A 620 20.03 -9.92 -7.75
N THR A 621 20.54 -11.13 -7.90
CA THR A 621 20.96 -11.93 -6.76
C THR A 621 22.24 -11.35 -6.16
N THR A 622 22.24 -11.19 -4.84
CA THR A 622 23.37 -10.57 -4.12
C THR A 622 23.70 -11.30 -2.82
N ASP A 623 25.00 -11.38 -2.52
CA ASP A 623 25.50 -11.84 -1.25
C ASP A 623 25.72 -10.71 -0.23
N ARG A 624 25.75 -9.45 -0.70
CA ARG A 624 26.20 -8.28 0.08
C ARG A 624 25.43 -8.07 1.38
N MET A 625 24.13 -8.35 1.37
CA MET A 625 23.29 -8.13 2.55
C MET A 625 23.45 -9.25 3.59
N LEU A 626 23.57 -10.51 3.17
CA LEU A 626 23.59 -11.67 4.05
C LEU A 626 24.98 -12.19 4.39
N ALA A 627 26.01 -11.87 3.58
CA ALA A 627 27.38 -12.28 3.85
C ALA A 627 27.90 -11.84 5.24
N PRO A 628 27.63 -10.60 5.71
CA PRO A 628 28.05 -10.20 7.05
C PRO A 628 27.47 -11.08 8.17
N LEU A 629 26.19 -11.45 8.06
CA LEU A 629 25.52 -12.32 9.02
C LEU A 629 26.09 -13.75 8.98
N SER A 630 26.23 -14.31 7.77
CA SER A 630 26.81 -15.64 7.61
C SER A 630 28.21 -15.71 8.19
N GLN A 631 29.04 -14.69 7.98
CA GLN A 631 30.40 -14.59 8.58
C GLN A 631 30.35 -14.47 10.10
N ALA A 632 29.49 -13.57 10.62
CA ALA A 632 29.36 -13.37 12.07
C ALA A 632 28.86 -14.62 12.81
N ALA A 633 27.97 -15.39 12.16
CA ALA A 633 27.46 -16.66 12.69
C ALA A 633 28.36 -17.87 12.38
N GLY A 634 29.49 -17.67 11.72
CA GLY A 634 30.43 -18.74 11.35
C GLY A 634 30.00 -19.65 10.21
N GLY A 635 28.95 -19.27 9.47
CA GLY A 635 28.43 -20.01 8.33
C GLY A 635 29.12 -19.67 6.99
N SER A 636 28.46 -19.94 5.89
CA SER A 636 28.98 -19.72 4.52
C SER A 636 27.92 -19.18 3.58
N VAL A 637 28.35 -18.55 2.49
CA VAL A 637 27.52 -18.14 1.36
C VAL A 637 27.86 -19.03 0.17
N ILE A 638 26.87 -19.62 -0.46
CA ILE A 638 27.02 -20.58 -1.57
C ILE A 638 26.10 -20.18 -2.72
N TRP A 639 26.63 -20.09 -3.92
CA TRP A 639 25.89 -19.79 -5.14
C TRP A 639 25.41 -21.09 -5.78
N LEU A 640 24.13 -21.43 -5.62
CA LEU A 640 23.56 -22.71 -6.07
C LEU A 640 23.69 -22.94 -7.56
N ALA A 641 23.57 -21.89 -8.37
CA ALA A 641 23.70 -21.98 -9.82
C ALA A 641 25.12 -22.32 -10.28
N GLN A 642 26.15 -21.94 -9.50
CA GLN A 642 27.55 -22.19 -9.82
C GLN A 642 28.11 -23.39 -9.08
N ASP A 643 27.88 -23.50 -7.78
CA ASP A 643 28.53 -24.46 -6.88
C ASP A 643 27.67 -25.71 -6.65
N GLY A 644 26.39 -25.67 -7.08
CA GLY A 644 25.43 -26.76 -6.84
C GLY A 644 25.01 -26.89 -5.38
N VAL A 645 24.27 -27.96 -5.07
CA VAL A 645 23.78 -28.22 -3.70
C VAL A 645 24.91 -28.70 -2.82
N PRO A 646 25.24 -28.00 -1.70
CA PRO A 646 26.40 -28.30 -0.86
C PRO A 646 26.31 -29.65 -0.15
N GLN A 647 27.48 -30.22 0.18
CA GLN A 647 27.56 -31.40 1.05
C GLN A 647 27.28 -31.01 2.50
N LEU A 648 26.60 -31.89 3.24
CA LEU A 648 26.33 -31.70 4.66
C LEU A 648 27.39 -32.43 5.51
N ARG A 649 27.91 -31.77 6.51
CA ARG A 649 28.93 -32.34 7.43
C ARG A 649 28.53 -32.05 8.87
N ASN A 650 28.61 -33.04 9.74
CA ASN A 650 28.51 -32.82 11.17
C ASN A 650 29.81 -32.23 11.69
N ILE A 651 29.72 -31.15 12.44
CA ILE A 651 30.85 -30.44 13.02
C ILE A 651 30.73 -30.36 14.55
N ASP A 652 31.87 -30.32 15.23
CA ASP A 652 31.89 -30.15 16.68
C ASP A 652 31.53 -28.70 17.08
N PRO A 653 30.94 -28.47 18.26
CA PRO A 653 30.50 -27.15 18.72
C PRO A 653 31.68 -26.11 18.74
N ASP A 654 32.89 -26.52 18.98
CA ASP A 654 34.09 -25.69 19.13
C ASP A 654 34.82 -25.47 17.79
N ALA A 655 34.28 -25.95 16.68
CA ALA A 655 34.88 -25.77 15.36
C ALA A 655 34.97 -24.28 15.01
N ARG A 656 36.13 -23.81 14.49
CA ARG A 656 36.29 -22.40 14.09
C ARG A 656 35.58 -22.02 12.80
N HIS A 657 35.32 -23.00 11.92
CA HIS A 657 34.66 -22.83 10.65
C HIS A 657 33.52 -23.85 10.54
N HIS A 658 32.33 -23.35 10.25
CA HIS A 658 31.12 -24.16 10.16
C HIS A 658 30.65 -24.36 8.70
N GLY A 659 31.40 -23.90 7.70
CA GLY A 659 31.09 -24.07 6.30
C GLY A 659 32.23 -23.68 5.37
N GLY A 660 32.08 -24.01 4.08
CA GLY A 660 33.01 -23.68 2.99
C GLY A 660 32.23 -23.48 1.68
N GLN A 661 32.94 -23.34 0.56
CA GLN A 661 32.31 -23.08 -0.75
C GLN A 661 31.40 -24.24 -1.25
N SER A 662 31.70 -25.48 -0.87
CA SER A 662 30.97 -26.67 -1.36
C SER A 662 30.33 -27.51 -0.26
N TRP A 663 30.41 -27.08 1.00
CA TRP A 663 29.86 -27.84 2.12
C TRP A 663 29.30 -26.94 3.23
N ILE A 664 28.32 -27.45 3.96
CA ILE A 664 27.65 -26.83 5.08
C ILE A 664 27.87 -27.67 6.32
N GLY A 665 28.22 -27.03 7.42
CA GLY A 665 28.39 -27.65 8.73
C GLY A 665 27.09 -27.60 9.54
N MET A 666 26.67 -28.74 10.03
CA MET A 666 25.61 -28.86 11.02
C MET A 666 26.27 -29.11 12.39
N ARG A 667 26.08 -28.22 13.35
CA ARG A 667 26.69 -28.31 14.67
C ARG A 667 26.05 -29.41 15.49
N ARG A 668 26.83 -30.33 16.07
CA ARG A 668 26.36 -31.28 17.05
C ARG A 668 26.28 -30.60 18.41
N ASN A 669 25.08 -30.36 18.92
CA ASN A 669 24.93 -29.73 20.23
C ASN A 669 25.04 -30.71 21.41
N GLU A 670 24.99 -32.05 21.14
CA GLU A 670 25.02 -33.10 22.14
C GLU A 670 24.03 -32.89 23.32
N ALA A 671 22.93 -32.19 23.01
CA ALA A 671 21.91 -31.92 23.97
C ALA A 671 21.19 -33.21 24.39
N HIS A 672 20.94 -33.34 25.69
CA HIS A 672 20.26 -34.50 26.21
C HIS A 672 19.29 -34.06 27.32
N THR A 673 18.23 -34.84 27.46
CA THR A 673 17.33 -34.73 28.59
C THR A 673 17.63 -35.88 29.58
N SER A 674 17.69 -35.57 30.87
CA SER A 674 17.80 -36.60 31.94
C SER A 674 16.44 -37.24 32.12
N SER A 675 16.25 -38.47 31.65
CA SER A 675 14.98 -39.20 31.76
C SER A 675 14.85 -39.98 33.08
N GLY A 676 15.94 -40.16 33.81
CA GLY A 676 15.94 -40.79 35.13
C GLY A 676 17.28 -40.65 35.84
N VAL A 677 17.23 -40.53 37.17
CA VAL A 677 18.40 -40.58 38.04
C VAL A 677 18.28 -41.81 38.91
N HIS A 678 19.16 -42.78 38.69
CA HIS A 678 19.25 -43.96 39.52
C HIS A 678 20.44 -43.84 40.45
N THR A 679 20.19 -43.87 41.78
CA THR A 679 21.23 -43.89 42.76
C THR A 679 21.44 -45.34 43.21
N THR A 680 22.70 -45.79 43.13
CA THR A 680 23.10 -47.11 43.68
C THR A 680 24.04 -46.90 44.85
N PRO A 681 23.72 -47.42 46.05
CA PRO A 681 24.58 -47.26 47.20
C PRO A 681 25.89 -48.00 46.97
N LEU A 682 27.02 -47.31 47.23
CA LEU A 682 28.37 -47.89 47.07
C LEU A 682 28.59 -49.02 48.03
N LEU A 683 27.95 -48.98 49.19
CA LEU A 683 27.98 -49.98 50.24
C LEU A 683 26.53 -50.50 50.49
N PRO A 684 26.13 -51.63 49.90
CA PRO A 684 24.87 -52.27 50.22
C PRO A 684 24.78 -52.51 51.74
N THR A 685 23.58 -52.38 52.30
CA THR A 685 23.34 -52.48 53.78
C THR A 685 23.93 -53.72 54.40
N GLY A 686 23.89 -54.88 53.72
CA GLY A 686 24.53 -56.10 54.16
C GLY A 686 26.04 -56.03 54.27
N MET A 687 26.72 -55.44 53.27
CA MET A 687 28.16 -55.25 53.27
C MET A 687 28.58 -54.20 54.32
N ALA A 688 27.86 -53.12 54.46
CA ALA A 688 28.08 -52.11 55.49
C ALA A 688 28.01 -52.75 56.90
N ALA A 689 26.98 -53.61 57.18
CA ALA A 689 26.83 -54.35 58.44
C ALA A 689 28.03 -55.30 58.69
N ILE A 690 28.47 -56.04 57.66
CA ILE A 690 29.64 -56.95 57.77
C ILE A 690 30.93 -56.18 58.06
N LEU A 691 31.12 -55.00 57.37
CA LEU A 691 32.28 -54.13 57.60
C LEU A 691 32.30 -53.54 59.01
N ILE A 692 31.16 -53.08 59.54
CA ILE A 692 31.04 -52.54 60.87
C ILE A 692 31.31 -53.66 61.90
N LEU A 693 30.68 -54.81 61.77
CA LEU A 693 30.88 -55.98 62.67
C LEU A 693 32.32 -56.51 62.57
N GLY A 694 32.86 -56.64 61.41
CA GLY A 694 34.22 -57.06 61.19
C GLY A 694 35.29 -56.11 61.80
N THR A 695 35.06 -54.82 61.71
CA THR A 695 35.94 -53.81 62.37
C THR A 695 35.81 -53.82 63.89
N LEU A 696 34.59 -54.01 64.42
CA LEU A 696 34.33 -54.18 65.81
C LEU A 696 35.00 -55.44 66.38
N VAL A 697 34.89 -56.59 65.76
CA VAL A 697 35.54 -57.82 66.11
C VAL A 697 37.05 -57.69 66.03
N LEU A 698 37.55 -57.03 65.00
CA LEU A 698 38.98 -56.78 64.82
C LEU A 698 39.53 -55.85 65.92
N ALA A 699 38.82 -54.80 66.27
CA ALA A 699 39.17 -53.91 67.35
C ALA A 699 39.21 -54.67 68.66
N TRP A 700 38.14 -55.50 69.02
CA TRP A 700 38.06 -56.32 70.18
C TRP A 700 39.15 -57.39 70.24
N TRP A 701 39.46 -58.07 69.13
CA TRP A 701 40.55 -59.09 69.08
C TRP A 701 41.93 -58.47 69.31
N ARG A 702 42.13 -57.20 68.83
CA ARG A 702 43.41 -56.49 69.08
C ARG A 702 43.53 -55.96 70.49
N GLU A 703 42.49 -55.60 71.15
CA GLU A 703 42.46 -55.20 72.57
C GLU A 703 42.75 -56.36 73.51
N GLY A 704 42.31 -57.59 73.18
CA GLY A 704 42.50 -58.78 74.00
C GLY A 704 43.87 -59.38 73.90
N ARG A 705 44.75 -58.83 73.09
CA ARG A 705 46.15 -59.24 72.97
C ARG A 705 47.09 -58.06 73.37
#